data_af52992bc3dff8282e403e870c4c4d76
#
_entry.id   af52992bc3dff8282e403e870c4c4d76
#
_cell.length_a   1.000
_cell.length_b   1.000
_cell.length_c   1.000
_cell.angle_alpha   90.00
_cell.angle_beta   90.00
_cell.angle_gamma   90.00
#
_symmetry.space_group_name_H-M   'P 1'
#
loop_
_entity.id
_entity.type
_entity.pdbx_description
1 polymer ?
#
loop_
_entity_poly.entity_id
_entity_poly.type
_entity_poly.pdbx_seq_one_letter_code
_entity_poly.pdbx_strand_id
1 'polypeptide(L)'
;MEDPESKLDFAAISSEEKKSSFLKSESDTINFGQTNYSYWLKMDFKNETDEKTRQILEIDYSNIDEVEFYQPLLKNSEIVYEVQKTGMKFPFSSRKWINRNFIYLIELLPGENKTIFFRTRTSGGLILPLVLWNDISFMLHDSNVQQGLGFYYGLMVVMLLYNLFIYLSVRDISYFYYIGYIFGLLGIQLVLTGHGFQYLWSDFPWMQRNFYVVFSGICLVSSLLFARSFLNIKEHSPLLNKIIGVLVFLNILVFFSVYFLPPESTVKIALIVTVPSAIIPFFAGIVSFMKNYKPARYYLLAFSALILSGLLAVSKFLNVLGSNFFTDYGLYIGSGMEVVLLSLALASRINIIKKEKEEAQAKTLEMQKILTESYARFVPRDFLANLGKESILDVRLGDQIQKDMAVLFSDIRSFTTLSEKMSPAENFNFINSYLGRMSPIIQKHNGFIDKFIGDAIMALFDKQVLDAVAAGVEMQLYLKEYNAFRARRTYDPIQIGIGIHSGSLMLGTIGAEERLEGTVISDTVNLASRIENLTKVYGARIAVSESAIVEIKNNQFSFRFLDRVKVKGKQKPVSIYEILDGDEEQQRDLKNKTKSDYESGVKSFHTREFSESKSYFDKVIKENPNDKSTQLYLKRLYTVANPVTINKDSDSIFPPDETTHPNE
;
A
#
# COMPACT_ATOMS: atom_id res chain seq x y z
N MET A 1 -48.18 -32.90 37.11
CA MET A 1 -49.28 -32.08 37.66
C MET A 1 -48.83 -30.65 37.75
N GLU A 2 -49.63 -29.71 37.27
CA GLU A 2 -49.31 -28.27 37.30
C GLU A 2 -49.73 -27.65 38.64
N ASP A 3 -48.93 -26.67 39.10
CA ASP A 3 -49.21 -25.84 40.28
C ASP A 3 -49.02 -24.35 39.90
N PRO A 4 -50.05 -23.74 39.26
CA PRO A 4 -49.93 -22.37 38.70
C PRO A 4 -49.63 -21.30 39.75
N GLU A 5 -50.19 -21.48 40.97
CA GLU A 5 -49.97 -20.52 42.06
C GLU A 5 -48.70 -20.84 42.90
N SER A 6 -48.02 -21.98 42.61
CA SER A 6 -46.89 -22.48 43.38
C SER A 6 -47.14 -22.61 44.88
N LYS A 7 -48.37 -22.92 45.26
CA LYS A 7 -48.84 -23.00 46.66
C LYS A 7 -48.93 -24.41 47.19
N LEU A 8 -48.88 -25.42 46.31
CA LEU A 8 -48.97 -26.81 46.75
C LEU A 8 -47.68 -27.20 47.48
N ASP A 9 -47.81 -27.68 48.70
CA ASP A 9 -46.73 -28.25 49.48
C ASP A 9 -46.67 -29.77 49.29
N PHE A 10 -45.59 -30.38 49.79
CA PHE A 10 -45.40 -31.83 49.69
C PHE A 10 -46.48 -32.63 50.43
N ALA A 11 -46.95 -32.12 51.55
CA ALA A 11 -47.99 -32.82 52.35
C ALA A 11 -49.31 -32.95 51.55
N ALA A 12 -49.71 -31.86 50.86
CA ALA A 12 -50.87 -31.86 49.98
C ALA A 12 -50.71 -32.83 48.81
N ILE A 13 -49.52 -32.86 48.16
CA ILE A 13 -49.22 -33.68 46.98
C ILE A 13 -49.09 -35.17 47.29
N SER A 14 -48.60 -35.51 48.47
CA SER A 14 -48.46 -36.91 48.91
C SER A 14 -49.75 -37.56 49.36
N SER A 15 -50.86 -36.78 49.49
CA SER A 15 -52.17 -37.29 49.86
C SER A 15 -52.75 -38.23 48.78
N GLU A 16 -53.55 -39.25 49.22
CA GLU A 16 -54.16 -40.20 48.28
C GLU A 16 -55.09 -39.51 47.26
N GLU A 17 -55.80 -38.46 47.68
CA GLU A 17 -56.65 -37.65 46.83
C GLU A 17 -55.93 -36.99 45.66
N LYS A 18 -54.74 -36.45 45.90
CA LYS A 18 -53.92 -35.77 44.90
C LYS A 18 -53.11 -36.73 44.05
N LYS A 19 -52.76 -37.90 44.52
CA LYS A 19 -52.05 -38.93 43.73
C LYS A 19 -52.80 -39.31 42.47
N SER A 20 -54.18 -39.32 42.49
CA SER A 20 -54.99 -39.59 41.32
C SER A 20 -55.02 -38.45 40.29
N SER A 21 -54.62 -37.25 40.65
CA SER A 21 -54.56 -36.06 39.77
C SER A 21 -53.32 -35.97 38.89
N PHE A 22 -52.36 -36.89 39.04
CA PHE A 22 -51.17 -36.94 38.15
C PHE A 22 -51.55 -37.55 36.79
N LEU A 23 -51.21 -36.83 35.72
CA LEU A 23 -51.36 -37.33 34.35
C LEU A 23 -50.10 -38.10 33.96
N LYS A 24 -50.30 -39.27 33.32
CA LYS A 24 -49.17 -40.04 32.78
C LYS A 24 -48.56 -39.29 31.62
N SER A 25 -47.21 -39.16 31.58
CA SER A 25 -46.50 -38.62 30.42
C SER A 25 -46.58 -39.58 29.24
N GLU A 26 -46.93 -39.07 28.05
CA GLU A 26 -46.92 -39.84 26.80
C GLU A 26 -45.57 -39.68 26.04
N SER A 27 -44.68 -38.78 26.51
CA SER A 27 -43.40 -38.47 25.88
C SER A 27 -42.26 -38.80 26.80
N ASP A 28 -41.20 -39.33 26.24
CA ASP A 28 -39.93 -39.62 26.94
C ASP A 28 -39.25 -38.34 27.46
N THR A 29 -39.47 -37.17 26.78
CA THR A 29 -39.00 -35.90 27.23
C THR A 29 -40.19 -34.99 27.52
N ILE A 30 -40.38 -34.62 28.78
CA ILE A 30 -41.42 -33.74 29.21
C ILE A 30 -41.01 -32.29 28.88
N ASN A 31 -41.80 -31.61 28.05
CA ASN A 31 -41.55 -30.21 27.65
C ASN A 31 -42.81 -29.37 27.94
N PHE A 32 -42.69 -28.48 28.91
CA PHE A 32 -43.77 -27.58 29.31
C PHE A 32 -43.68 -26.21 28.59
N GLY A 33 -42.67 -26.03 27.75
CA GLY A 33 -42.43 -24.75 27.08
C GLY A 33 -42.00 -23.64 28.03
N GLN A 34 -42.31 -22.40 27.67
CA GLN A 34 -42.02 -21.24 28.52
C GLN A 34 -43.15 -21.06 29.55
N THR A 35 -42.82 -21.25 30.82
CA THR A 35 -43.78 -21.27 31.93
C THR A 35 -43.18 -20.68 33.19
N ASN A 36 -44.04 -20.10 34.07
CA ASN A 36 -43.67 -19.63 35.41
C ASN A 36 -44.26 -20.52 36.51
N TYR A 37 -45.00 -21.58 36.13
CA TYR A 37 -45.65 -22.48 37.06
C TYR A 37 -44.66 -23.43 37.72
N SER A 38 -45.03 -23.92 38.89
CA SER A 38 -44.40 -25.11 39.46
C SER A 38 -45.02 -26.36 38.91
N TYR A 39 -44.20 -27.36 38.67
CA TYR A 39 -44.65 -28.65 38.18
C TYR A 39 -44.21 -29.75 39.16
N TRP A 40 -45.15 -30.59 39.52
CA TRP A 40 -44.90 -31.78 40.32
C TRP A 40 -44.86 -33.01 39.43
N LEU A 41 -43.78 -33.81 39.59
CA LEU A 41 -43.63 -35.11 38.93
C LEU A 41 -43.63 -36.18 39.99
N LYS A 42 -44.29 -37.31 39.70
CA LYS A 42 -44.34 -38.51 40.51
C LYS A 42 -43.70 -39.67 39.69
N MET A 43 -42.81 -40.42 40.28
CA MET A 43 -42.21 -41.60 39.67
C MET A 43 -42.25 -42.77 40.67
N ASP A 44 -42.73 -43.90 40.17
CA ASP A 44 -42.81 -45.13 40.93
C ASP A 44 -41.74 -46.09 40.40
N PHE A 45 -40.82 -46.49 41.26
CA PHE A 45 -39.74 -47.47 40.95
C PHE A 45 -40.00 -48.79 41.67
N LYS A 46 -39.81 -49.89 40.97
CA LYS A 46 -39.97 -51.25 41.51
C LYS A 46 -38.70 -52.05 41.19
N ASN A 47 -38.08 -52.64 42.18
CA ASN A 47 -36.99 -53.58 41.97
C ASN A 47 -37.55 -55.01 41.84
N GLU A 48 -37.56 -55.54 40.66
CA GLU A 48 -38.03 -56.91 40.36
C GLU A 48 -36.94 -57.95 40.40
N THR A 49 -35.72 -57.56 40.76
CA THR A 49 -34.57 -58.48 40.88
C THR A 49 -34.37 -58.96 42.30
N ASP A 50 -33.64 -60.06 42.47
CA ASP A 50 -33.29 -60.64 43.77
C ASP A 50 -32.10 -59.95 44.47
N GLU A 51 -31.53 -58.92 43.84
CA GLU A 51 -30.39 -58.18 44.36
C GLU A 51 -30.75 -56.70 44.61
N LYS A 52 -29.94 -56.06 45.52
CA LYS A 52 -30.04 -54.60 45.68
C LYS A 52 -29.64 -53.93 44.41
N THR A 53 -30.50 -53.06 43.85
CA THR A 53 -30.23 -52.26 42.67
C THR A 53 -29.84 -50.84 43.05
N ARG A 54 -28.89 -50.30 42.32
CA ARG A 54 -28.47 -48.90 42.38
C ARG A 54 -28.62 -48.29 41.00
N GLN A 55 -29.39 -47.19 40.91
CA GLN A 55 -29.69 -46.49 39.68
C GLN A 55 -29.38 -45.01 39.84
N ILE A 56 -28.90 -44.34 38.78
CA ILE A 56 -28.70 -42.92 38.74
C ILE A 56 -29.80 -42.32 37.89
N LEU A 57 -30.58 -41.43 38.53
CA LEU A 57 -31.57 -40.61 37.80
C LEU A 57 -30.96 -39.28 37.46
N GLU A 58 -30.84 -38.99 36.17
CA GLU A 58 -30.31 -37.76 35.64
C GLU A 58 -31.47 -36.89 35.06
N ILE A 59 -31.47 -35.58 35.38
CA ILE A 59 -32.20 -34.59 34.62
C ILE A 59 -31.14 -33.96 33.70
N ASP A 60 -31.09 -34.36 32.42
CA ASP A 60 -30.11 -33.91 31.44
C ASP A 60 -30.43 -32.50 30.94
N TYR A 61 -30.62 -31.58 31.88
CA TYR A 61 -30.87 -30.15 31.64
C TYR A 61 -30.42 -29.33 32.83
N SER A 62 -29.34 -28.53 32.65
CA SER A 62 -28.67 -27.83 33.75
C SER A 62 -29.38 -26.52 34.19
N ASN A 63 -30.28 -25.96 33.37
CA ASN A 63 -30.83 -24.60 33.51
C ASN A 63 -32.23 -24.58 34.10
N ILE A 64 -32.39 -25.11 35.30
CA ILE A 64 -33.64 -25.06 36.07
C ILE A 64 -33.44 -24.19 37.31
N ASP A 65 -34.34 -23.23 37.54
CA ASP A 65 -34.21 -22.26 38.64
C ASP A 65 -34.27 -22.96 40.01
N GLU A 66 -35.27 -23.86 40.20
CA GLU A 66 -35.49 -24.59 41.44
C GLU A 66 -35.85 -26.04 41.16
N VAL A 67 -35.20 -26.96 41.83
CA VAL A 67 -35.48 -28.40 41.82
C VAL A 67 -35.55 -28.86 43.26
N GLU A 68 -36.71 -29.38 43.70
CA GLU A 68 -36.86 -30.06 44.99
C GLU A 68 -37.08 -31.54 44.70
N PHE A 69 -36.24 -32.35 45.22
CA PHE A 69 -36.28 -33.80 45.10
C PHE A 69 -36.69 -34.42 46.42
N TYR A 70 -37.75 -35.21 46.45
CA TYR A 70 -38.32 -35.85 47.61
C TYR A 70 -38.14 -37.35 47.47
N GLN A 71 -37.28 -37.94 48.34
CA GLN A 71 -37.00 -39.40 48.37
C GLN A 71 -37.42 -39.98 49.71
N PRO A 72 -38.20 -41.09 49.71
CA PRO A 72 -38.57 -41.76 50.96
C PRO A 72 -37.37 -42.47 51.54
N LEU A 73 -37.16 -42.28 52.85
CA LEU A 73 -36.18 -42.97 53.68
C LEU A 73 -36.90 -43.63 54.85
N LEU A 74 -36.57 -44.90 55.11
CA LEU A 74 -37.10 -45.55 56.29
C LEU A 74 -36.30 -45.13 57.53
N LYS A 75 -36.90 -44.40 58.46
CA LYS A 75 -36.29 -43.96 59.70
C LYS A 75 -37.18 -44.36 60.85
N ASN A 76 -36.64 -45.16 61.78
CA ASN A 76 -37.42 -45.63 62.94
C ASN A 76 -38.73 -46.34 62.61
N SER A 77 -38.79 -47.13 61.51
CA SER A 77 -39.94 -47.81 60.98
C SER A 77 -41.04 -46.90 60.38
N GLU A 78 -40.77 -45.61 60.24
CA GLU A 78 -41.67 -44.65 59.56
C GLU A 78 -41.01 -44.18 58.25
N ILE A 79 -41.85 -43.92 57.24
CA ILE A 79 -41.38 -43.38 55.97
C ILE A 79 -41.28 -41.85 56.09
N VAL A 80 -40.08 -41.32 56.10
CA VAL A 80 -39.77 -39.89 56.12
C VAL A 80 -39.20 -39.49 54.76
N TYR A 81 -39.68 -38.45 54.17
CA TYR A 81 -39.12 -37.93 52.90
C TYR A 81 -37.93 -36.98 53.15
N GLU A 82 -36.77 -37.38 52.67
CA GLU A 82 -35.63 -36.47 52.58
C GLU A 82 -35.84 -35.52 51.42
N VAL A 83 -35.60 -34.22 51.66
CA VAL A 83 -35.77 -33.18 50.63
C VAL A 83 -34.41 -32.63 50.27
N GLN A 84 -34.09 -32.65 48.98
CA GLN A 84 -32.92 -31.97 48.43
C GLN A 84 -33.37 -30.82 47.58
N LYS A 85 -32.99 -29.57 47.97
CA LYS A 85 -33.30 -28.34 47.25
C LYS A 85 -32.05 -27.88 46.53
N THR A 86 -32.15 -27.67 45.21
CA THR A 86 -31.06 -27.18 44.35
C THR A 86 -31.64 -26.45 43.16
N GLY A 87 -30.78 -25.96 42.27
CA GLY A 87 -31.16 -25.21 41.08
C GLY A 87 -30.29 -23.99 40.86
N MET A 88 -30.56 -23.23 39.81
CA MET A 88 -29.82 -21.99 39.50
C MET A 88 -29.99 -20.85 40.53
N LYS A 89 -31.01 -20.92 41.38
CA LYS A 89 -31.25 -19.96 42.47
C LYS A 89 -30.37 -20.24 43.70
N PHE A 90 -29.78 -21.40 43.79
CA PHE A 90 -28.93 -21.83 44.91
C PHE A 90 -27.46 -21.92 44.46
N PRO A 91 -26.50 -21.80 45.40
CA PRO A 91 -25.09 -22.08 45.07
C PRO A 91 -24.92 -23.50 44.51
N PHE A 92 -23.93 -23.70 43.64
CA PHE A 92 -23.69 -25.01 43.05
C PHE A 92 -23.44 -26.10 44.09
N SER A 93 -22.86 -25.75 45.25
CA SER A 93 -22.66 -26.60 46.41
C SER A 93 -23.94 -27.19 47.01
N SER A 94 -25.11 -26.66 46.64
CA SER A 94 -26.40 -27.26 47.04
C SER A 94 -26.68 -28.61 46.35
N ARG A 95 -25.93 -28.96 45.29
CA ARG A 95 -25.96 -30.24 44.60
C ARG A 95 -25.22 -31.27 45.42
N LYS A 96 -25.87 -32.37 45.76
CA LYS A 96 -25.27 -33.46 46.50
C LYS A 96 -24.15 -34.18 45.68
N TRP A 97 -24.33 -34.20 44.34
CA TRP A 97 -23.41 -34.74 43.36
C TRP A 97 -22.78 -33.64 42.51
N ILE A 98 -21.46 -33.63 42.42
CA ILE A 98 -20.74 -32.62 41.63
C ILE A 98 -20.85 -33.00 40.14
N ASN A 99 -21.92 -32.54 39.49
CA ASN A 99 -22.16 -32.68 38.05
C ASN A 99 -22.89 -31.44 37.50
N ARG A 100 -22.64 -31.14 36.26
CA ARG A 100 -23.31 -30.01 35.54
C ARG A 100 -24.84 -30.19 35.47
N ASN A 101 -25.32 -31.47 35.40
CA ASN A 101 -26.74 -31.82 35.43
C ASN A 101 -27.20 -32.17 36.86
N PHE A 102 -28.49 -32.34 37.05
CA PHE A 102 -29.02 -32.75 38.36
C PHE A 102 -29.02 -34.28 38.43
N ILE A 103 -28.28 -34.82 39.42
CA ILE A 103 -28.05 -36.23 39.59
C ILE A 103 -28.64 -36.66 40.94
N TYR A 104 -29.42 -37.72 40.92
CA TYR A 104 -30.05 -38.33 42.11
C TYR A 104 -29.81 -39.80 42.12
N LEU A 105 -29.39 -40.33 43.28
CA LEU A 105 -29.13 -41.74 43.47
C LEU A 105 -30.41 -42.42 44.00
N ILE A 106 -30.83 -43.51 43.34
CA ILE A 106 -31.99 -44.32 43.72
C ILE A 106 -31.48 -45.69 44.03
N GLU A 107 -31.54 -46.08 45.31
CA GLU A 107 -31.24 -47.44 45.78
C GLU A 107 -32.52 -48.15 46.12
N LEU A 108 -32.69 -49.38 45.66
CA LEU A 108 -33.84 -50.22 45.89
C LEU A 108 -33.39 -51.60 46.39
N LEU A 109 -34.00 -52.05 47.48
CA LEU A 109 -33.84 -53.42 47.97
C LEU A 109 -34.60 -54.42 47.07
N PRO A 110 -34.28 -55.71 47.08
CA PRO A 110 -35.08 -56.71 46.38
C PRO A 110 -36.58 -56.61 46.68
N GLY A 111 -37.38 -56.55 45.63
CA GLY A 111 -38.85 -56.44 45.76
C GLY A 111 -39.35 -55.09 46.31
N GLU A 112 -38.53 -54.08 46.54
CA GLU A 112 -38.91 -52.78 47.06
C GLU A 112 -39.60 -51.93 45.99
N ASN A 113 -40.75 -51.31 46.38
CA ASN A 113 -41.41 -50.27 45.63
C ASN A 113 -41.11 -48.91 46.28
N LYS A 114 -40.65 -47.96 45.48
CA LYS A 114 -40.27 -46.61 45.97
C LYS A 114 -40.90 -45.54 45.08
N THR A 115 -41.68 -44.66 45.68
CA THR A 115 -42.23 -43.47 44.99
C THR A 115 -41.42 -42.26 45.34
N ILE A 116 -40.93 -41.58 44.32
CA ILE A 116 -40.21 -40.29 44.47
C ILE A 116 -41.03 -39.16 43.86
N PHE A 117 -40.80 -37.92 44.32
CA PHE A 117 -41.43 -36.76 43.76
C PHE A 117 -40.42 -35.69 43.45
N PHE A 118 -40.68 -34.94 42.40
CA PHE A 118 -39.95 -33.74 42.03
C PHE A 118 -40.90 -32.55 42.00
N ARG A 119 -40.44 -31.44 42.55
CA ARG A 119 -41.03 -30.13 42.28
C ARG A 119 -40.00 -29.33 41.49
N THR A 120 -40.38 -28.84 40.31
CA THR A 120 -39.53 -28.05 39.45
C THR A 120 -40.19 -26.73 39.13
N ARG A 121 -39.38 -25.68 39.08
CA ARG A 121 -39.82 -24.33 38.67
C ARG A 121 -38.70 -23.64 37.92
N THR A 122 -39.07 -22.93 36.82
CA THR A 122 -38.09 -22.11 36.10
C THR A 122 -38.79 -20.90 35.51
N SER A 123 -38.04 -19.82 35.34
CA SER A 123 -38.50 -18.60 34.68
C SER A 123 -38.29 -18.65 33.15
N GLY A 124 -37.69 -19.70 32.62
CA GLY A 124 -37.43 -19.93 31.21
C GLY A 124 -38.23 -21.08 30.63
N GLY A 125 -37.68 -21.76 29.64
CA GLY A 125 -38.27 -22.99 29.11
C GLY A 125 -38.04 -24.15 30.07
N LEU A 126 -39.10 -24.85 30.47
CA LEU A 126 -39.01 -26.04 31.32
C LEU A 126 -39.03 -27.30 30.46
N ILE A 127 -37.86 -27.93 30.35
CA ILE A 127 -37.68 -29.20 29.69
C ILE A 127 -37.07 -30.17 30.71
N LEU A 128 -37.61 -31.36 30.80
CA LEU A 128 -37.20 -32.37 31.77
C LEU A 128 -36.88 -33.69 31.05
N PRO A 129 -35.69 -33.81 30.44
CA PRO A 129 -35.19 -35.06 29.91
C PRO A 129 -34.73 -35.91 31.10
N LEU A 130 -35.52 -36.89 31.47
CA LEU A 130 -35.25 -37.78 32.60
C LEU A 130 -34.68 -39.07 32.07
N VAL A 131 -33.47 -39.41 32.50
CA VAL A 131 -32.77 -40.61 32.07
C VAL A 131 -32.36 -41.43 33.29
N LEU A 132 -32.67 -42.73 33.26
CA LEU A 132 -32.26 -43.65 34.29
C LEU A 132 -31.03 -44.49 33.82
N TRP A 133 -29.95 -44.40 34.56
CA TRP A 133 -28.70 -45.04 34.23
C TRP A 133 -28.30 -46.09 35.27
N ASN A 134 -27.59 -47.14 34.82
CA ASN A 134 -26.72 -47.85 35.72
C ASN A 134 -25.38 -47.10 35.88
N ASP A 135 -24.64 -47.39 36.95
CA ASP A 135 -23.39 -46.70 37.29
C ASP A 135 -22.38 -46.68 36.13
N ILE A 136 -22.16 -47.81 35.45
CA ILE A 136 -21.18 -47.93 34.37
C ILE A 136 -21.58 -47.11 33.13
N SER A 137 -22.85 -47.25 32.73
CA SER A 137 -23.40 -46.52 31.56
C SER A 137 -23.37 -45.03 31.78
N PHE A 138 -23.67 -44.55 33.00
CA PHE A 138 -23.58 -43.15 33.35
C PHE A 138 -22.13 -42.64 33.26
N MET A 139 -21.20 -43.34 33.86
CA MET A 139 -19.78 -42.95 33.81
C MET A 139 -19.24 -42.86 32.37
N LEU A 140 -19.59 -43.84 31.52
CA LEU A 140 -19.19 -43.83 30.11
C LEU A 140 -19.84 -42.68 29.36
N HIS A 141 -21.14 -42.47 29.56
CA HIS A 141 -21.87 -41.36 28.93
C HIS A 141 -21.31 -40.00 29.35
N ASP A 142 -21.19 -39.73 30.65
CA ASP A 142 -20.68 -38.46 31.17
C ASP A 142 -19.25 -38.22 30.71
N SER A 143 -18.36 -39.25 30.75
CA SER A 143 -16.99 -39.12 30.23
C SER A 143 -16.95 -38.70 28.75
N ASN A 144 -17.76 -39.33 27.88
CA ASN A 144 -17.78 -39.01 26.46
C ASN A 144 -18.29 -37.58 26.21
N VAL A 145 -19.32 -37.15 26.94
CA VAL A 145 -19.85 -35.80 26.85
C VAL A 145 -18.82 -34.77 27.32
N GLN A 146 -18.17 -35.02 28.47
CA GLN A 146 -17.12 -34.13 28.99
C GLN A 146 -15.94 -34.00 28.02
N GLN A 147 -15.49 -35.13 27.39
CA GLN A 147 -14.44 -35.08 26.38
C GLN A 147 -14.85 -34.27 25.14
N GLY A 148 -16.05 -34.48 24.63
CA GLY A 148 -16.59 -33.72 23.48
C GLY A 148 -16.67 -32.22 23.75
N LEU A 149 -17.24 -31.86 24.92
CA LEU A 149 -17.33 -30.47 25.33
C LEU A 149 -15.94 -29.84 25.61
N GLY A 150 -15.03 -30.61 26.22
CA GLY A 150 -13.64 -30.17 26.44
C GLY A 150 -12.90 -29.89 25.15
N PHE A 151 -13.08 -30.74 24.13
CA PHE A 151 -12.53 -30.48 22.78
C PHE A 151 -13.13 -29.20 22.17
N TYR A 152 -14.45 -29.02 22.26
CA TYR A 152 -15.11 -27.81 21.77
C TYR A 152 -14.59 -26.54 22.46
N TYR A 153 -14.50 -26.54 23.80
CA TYR A 153 -13.98 -25.40 24.54
C TYR A 153 -12.50 -25.12 24.20
N GLY A 154 -11.70 -26.18 24.07
CA GLY A 154 -10.31 -26.05 23.64
C GLY A 154 -10.18 -25.39 22.27
N LEU A 155 -11.00 -25.82 21.30
CA LEU A 155 -11.08 -25.21 19.96
C LEU A 155 -11.44 -23.72 20.06
N MET A 156 -12.49 -23.38 20.81
CA MET A 156 -12.95 -21.98 20.94
C MET A 156 -11.88 -21.08 21.58
N VAL A 157 -11.20 -21.57 22.64
CA VAL A 157 -10.13 -20.82 23.30
C VAL A 157 -8.93 -20.64 22.39
N VAL A 158 -8.51 -21.69 21.67
CA VAL A 158 -7.41 -21.58 20.69
C VAL A 158 -7.75 -20.58 19.59
N MET A 159 -8.97 -20.61 19.06
CA MET A 159 -9.40 -19.67 18.02
C MET A 159 -9.49 -18.23 18.55
N LEU A 160 -9.91 -18.04 19.79
CA LEU A 160 -9.93 -16.73 20.44
C LEU A 160 -8.51 -16.18 20.58
N LEU A 161 -7.58 -16.96 21.11
CA LEU A 161 -6.16 -16.56 21.26
C LEU A 161 -5.49 -16.32 19.90
N TYR A 162 -5.71 -17.20 18.92
CA TYR A 162 -5.21 -17.03 17.56
C TYR A 162 -5.64 -15.69 16.95
N ASN A 163 -6.93 -15.37 17.00
CA ASN A 163 -7.43 -14.12 16.47
C ASN A 163 -6.98 -12.90 17.29
N LEU A 164 -6.76 -13.07 18.60
CA LEU A 164 -6.17 -12.01 19.45
C LEU A 164 -4.73 -11.69 19.03
N PHE A 165 -3.89 -12.71 18.78
CA PHE A 165 -2.52 -12.49 18.29
C PHE A 165 -2.52 -11.80 16.92
N ILE A 166 -3.42 -12.21 16.02
CA ILE A 166 -3.53 -11.52 14.73
C ILE A 166 -3.99 -10.06 14.91
N TYR A 167 -4.96 -9.82 15.78
CA TYR A 167 -5.40 -8.45 16.08
C TYR A 167 -4.25 -7.57 16.58
N LEU A 168 -3.44 -8.06 17.50
CA LEU A 168 -2.28 -7.32 18.05
C LEU A 168 -1.23 -7.02 16.95
N SER A 169 -1.08 -7.91 15.98
CA SER A 169 -0.14 -7.75 14.87
C SER A 169 -0.67 -6.84 13.77
N VAL A 170 -1.91 -7.05 13.33
CA VAL A 170 -2.48 -6.39 12.14
C VAL A 170 -3.24 -5.11 12.51
N ARG A 171 -3.83 -5.07 13.73
CA ARG A 171 -4.66 -3.97 14.27
C ARG A 171 -5.90 -3.64 13.43
N ASP A 172 -6.43 -4.61 12.65
CA ASP A 172 -7.72 -4.46 11.97
C ASP A 172 -8.85 -4.67 12.99
N ILE A 173 -9.72 -3.66 13.12
CA ILE A 173 -10.84 -3.65 14.08
C ILE A 173 -11.82 -4.82 13.89
N SER A 174 -11.89 -5.41 12.70
CA SER A 174 -12.75 -6.57 12.44
C SER A 174 -12.36 -7.77 13.31
N TYR A 175 -11.06 -7.96 13.59
CA TYR A 175 -10.59 -9.00 14.50
C TYR A 175 -11.05 -8.77 15.93
N PHE A 176 -11.04 -7.52 16.40
CA PHE A 176 -11.52 -7.18 17.73
C PHE A 176 -13.01 -7.54 17.90
N TYR A 177 -13.83 -7.19 16.93
CA TYR A 177 -15.24 -7.58 16.95
C TYR A 177 -15.42 -9.08 16.85
N TYR A 178 -14.60 -9.76 16.08
CA TYR A 178 -14.64 -11.21 15.95
C TYR A 178 -14.22 -11.94 17.24
N ILE A 179 -13.23 -11.44 17.96
CA ILE A 179 -12.85 -11.93 19.30
C ILE A 179 -14.01 -11.80 20.26
N GLY A 180 -14.69 -10.65 20.26
CA GLY A 180 -15.90 -10.44 21.08
C GLY A 180 -17.03 -11.43 20.73
N TYR A 181 -17.20 -11.75 19.46
CA TYR A 181 -18.13 -12.74 18.98
C TYR A 181 -17.83 -14.15 19.51
N ILE A 182 -16.57 -14.63 19.36
CA ILE A 182 -16.13 -15.93 19.86
C ILE A 182 -16.28 -16.01 21.38
N PHE A 183 -15.88 -14.95 22.10
CA PHE A 183 -16.00 -14.87 23.55
C PHE A 183 -17.46 -14.94 24.01
N GLY A 184 -18.34 -14.19 23.36
CA GLY A 184 -19.77 -14.26 23.63
C GLY A 184 -20.37 -15.64 23.37
N LEU A 185 -20.02 -16.26 22.23
CA LEU A 185 -20.48 -17.59 21.88
C LEU A 185 -20.00 -18.67 22.87
N LEU A 186 -18.72 -18.62 23.27
CA LEU A 186 -18.16 -19.49 24.29
C LEU A 186 -18.89 -19.31 25.63
N GLY A 187 -19.14 -18.06 26.03
CA GLY A 187 -19.87 -17.76 27.26
C GLY A 187 -21.30 -18.30 27.26
N ILE A 188 -22.04 -18.17 26.14
CA ILE A 188 -23.38 -18.77 25.97
C ILE A 188 -23.29 -20.29 26.21
N GLN A 189 -22.35 -20.96 25.59
CA GLN A 189 -22.21 -22.42 25.73
C GLN A 189 -21.86 -22.84 27.16
N LEU A 190 -20.98 -22.10 27.86
CA LEU A 190 -20.66 -22.35 29.27
C LEU A 190 -21.88 -22.23 30.19
N VAL A 191 -22.78 -21.27 29.91
CA VAL A 191 -24.05 -21.14 30.64
C VAL A 191 -25.00 -22.30 30.32
N LEU A 192 -25.23 -22.58 29.02
CA LEU A 192 -26.19 -23.59 28.58
C LEU A 192 -25.82 -25.00 29.01
N THR A 193 -24.55 -25.34 29.00
CA THR A 193 -24.06 -26.65 29.45
C THR A 193 -23.96 -26.79 30.95
N GLY A 194 -24.04 -25.71 31.73
CA GLY A 194 -23.86 -25.69 33.17
C GLY A 194 -22.41 -25.72 33.64
N HIS A 195 -21.41 -25.84 32.75
CA HIS A 195 -20.00 -25.85 33.14
C HIS A 195 -19.54 -24.50 33.71
N GLY A 196 -20.05 -23.40 33.20
CA GLY A 196 -19.78 -22.10 33.79
C GLY A 196 -20.19 -22.01 35.25
N PHE A 197 -21.36 -22.57 35.59
CA PHE A 197 -21.82 -22.62 36.97
C PHE A 197 -21.01 -23.61 37.82
N GLN A 198 -20.61 -24.73 37.27
CA GLN A 198 -19.81 -25.74 37.98
C GLN A 198 -18.39 -25.24 38.32
N TYR A 199 -17.70 -24.55 37.37
CA TYR A 199 -16.27 -24.27 37.49
C TYR A 199 -15.90 -22.81 37.66
N LEU A 200 -16.69 -21.86 37.15
CA LEU A 200 -16.28 -20.45 37.06
C LEU A 200 -17.02 -19.52 38.04
N TRP A 201 -18.34 -19.75 38.26
CA TRP A 201 -19.16 -18.89 39.12
C TRP A 201 -20.10 -19.68 40.03
N SER A 202 -19.60 -20.77 40.62
CA SER A 202 -20.35 -21.72 41.48
C SER A 202 -21.08 -21.08 42.65
N ASP A 203 -20.51 -20.02 43.24
CA ASP A 203 -21.05 -19.33 44.41
C ASP A 203 -21.91 -18.11 44.05
N PHE A 204 -22.11 -17.87 42.76
CA PHE A 204 -22.84 -16.68 42.26
C PHE A 204 -24.08 -17.09 41.41
N PRO A 205 -25.19 -17.50 42.01
CA PRO A 205 -26.42 -17.88 41.32
C PRO A 205 -26.94 -16.80 40.38
N TRP A 206 -26.76 -15.51 40.75
CA TRP A 206 -27.15 -14.38 39.89
C TRP A 206 -26.46 -14.44 38.52
N MET A 207 -25.19 -14.82 38.48
CA MET A 207 -24.42 -14.94 37.22
C MET A 207 -25.02 -16.03 36.34
N GLN A 208 -25.30 -17.24 36.89
CA GLN A 208 -25.89 -18.34 36.11
C GLN A 208 -27.22 -17.95 35.48
N ARG A 209 -28.06 -17.21 36.17
CA ARG A 209 -29.40 -16.80 35.69
C ARG A 209 -29.35 -15.70 34.63
N ASN A 210 -28.38 -14.81 34.68
CA ASN A 210 -28.32 -13.59 33.87
C ASN A 210 -27.27 -13.63 32.76
N PHE A 211 -26.22 -14.43 32.91
CA PHE A 211 -25.08 -14.46 31.97
C PHE A 211 -25.46 -14.94 30.56
N TYR A 212 -26.53 -15.71 30.41
CA TYR A 212 -27.05 -16.02 29.10
C TYR A 212 -27.38 -14.76 28.29
N VAL A 213 -28.07 -13.81 28.90
CA VAL A 213 -28.40 -12.52 28.25
C VAL A 213 -27.18 -11.66 28.06
N VAL A 214 -26.25 -11.63 29.04
CA VAL A 214 -24.99 -10.89 28.97
C VAL A 214 -24.14 -11.38 27.80
N PHE A 215 -23.87 -12.69 27.72
CA PHE A 215 -23.05 -13.27 26.65
C PHE A 215 -23.74 -13.22 25.28
N SER A 216 -25.08 -13.37 25.25
CA SER A 216 -25.85 -13.16 24.02
C SER A 216 -25.74 -11.72 23.52
N GLY A 217 -25.81 -10.73 24.40
CA GLY A 217 -25.61 -9.33 24.05
C GLY A 217 -24.22 -9.07 23.47
N ILE A 218 -23.17 -9.57 24.14
CA ILE A 218 -21.79 -9.47 23.63
C ILE A 218 -21.66 -10.14 22.27
N CYS A 219 -22.17 -11.36 22.11
CA CYS A 219 -22.12 -12.13 20.87
C CYS A 219 -22.81 -11.38 19.72
N LEU A 220 -24.06 -10.91 19.93
CA LEU A 220 -24.85 -10.27 18.88
C LEU A 220 -24.32 -8.89 18.51
N VAL A 221 -23.94 -8.07 19.48
CA VAL A 221 -23.29 -6.77 19.21
C VAL A 221 -22.01 -6.97 18.41
N SER A 222 -21.18 -7.91 18.83
CA SER A 222 -19.91 -8.21 18.17
C SER A 222 -20.12 -8.78 16.77
N SER A 223 -21.11 -9.67 16.57
CA SER A 223 -21.50 -10.21 15.26
C SER A 223 -21.96 -9.12 14.29
N LEU A 224 -22.82 -8.21 14.75
CA LEU A 224 -23.32 -7.08 13.96
C LEU A 224 -22.21 -6.12 13.57
N LEU A 225 -21.32 -5.77 14.51
CA LEU A 225 -20.16 -4.88 14.26
C LEU A 225 -19.11 -5.58 13.37
N PHE A 226 -18.91 -6.88 13.55
CA PHE A 226 -18.07 -7.69 12.69
C PHE A 226 -18.61 -7.71 11.26
N ALA A 227 -19.87 -8.04 11.05
CA ALA A 227 -20.48 -8.02 9.73
C ALA A 227 -20.37 -6.64 9.07
N ARG A 228 -20.64 -5.57 9.82
CA ARG A 228 -20.51 -4.19 9.35
C ARG A 228 -19.11 -3.86 8.86
N SER A 229 -18.07 -4.25 9.63
CA SER A 229 -16.65 -3.96 9.34
C SER A 229 -16.10 -4.91 8.29
N PHE A 230 -16.32 -6.22 8.43
CA PHE A 230 -15.79 -7.23 7.53
C PHE A 230 -16.33 -7.13 6.11
N LEU A 231 -17.66 -6.89 5.98
CA LEU A 231 -18.35 -6.81 4.69
C LEU A 231 -18.36 -5.41 4.08
N ASN A 232 -17.73 -4.43 4.73
CA ASN A 232 -17.72 -3.02 4.31
C ASN A 232 -19.13 -2.46 4.03
N ILE A 233 -20.10 -2.76 4.93
CA ILE A 233 -21.52 -2.45 4.72
C ILE A 233 -21.78 -0.95 4.58
N LYS A 234 -20.96 -0.12 5.20
CA LYS A 234 -21.08 1.34 5.09
C LYS A 234 -21.04 1.82 3.63
N GLU A 235 -20.22 1.19 2.80
CA GLU A 235 -20.09 1.52 1.38
C GLU A 235 -21.11 0.78 0.51
N HIS A 236 -21.41 -0.50 0.84
CA HIS A 236 -22.27 -1.32 0.03
C HIS A 236 -23.76 -1.00 0.21
N SER A 237 -24.20 -0.68 1.43
CA SER A 237 -25.62 -0.41 1.75
C SER A 237 -25.79 0.52 2.95
N PRO A 238 -25.97 1.84 2.73
CA PRO A 238 -26.21 2.81 3.81
C PRO A 238 -27.44 2.50 4.67
N LEU A 239 -28.49 1.91 4.08
CA LEU A 239 -29.70 1.51 4.80
C LEU A 239 -29.40 0.39 5.80
N LEU A 240 -28.73 -0.69 5.34
CA LEU A 240 -28.33 -1.80 6.20
C LEU A 240 -27.39 -1.35 7.32
N ASN A 241 -26.52 -0.41 7.02
CA ASN A 241 -25.62 0.18 8.00
C ASN A 241 -26.38 0.90 9.14
N LYS A 242 -27.48 1.60 8.81
CA LYS A 242 -28.37 2.22 9.82
C LYS A 242 -29.13 1.16 10.64
N ILE A 243 -29.68 0.13 9.98
CA ILE A 243 -30.37 -0.97 10.65
C ILE A 243 -29.46 -1.67 11.65
N ILE A 244 -28.23 -2.00 11.24
CA ILE A 244 -27.22 -2.59 12.13
C ILE A 244 -26.94 -1.67 13.32
N GLY A 245 -26.81 -0.37 13.10
CA GLY A 245 -26.62 0.60 14.18
C GLY A 245 -27.77 0.59 15.22
N VAL A 246 -29.03 0.52 14.76
CA VAL A 246 -30.20 0.42 15.63
C VAL A 246 -30.19 -0.90 16.41
N LEU A 247 -29.89 -2.02 15.75
CA LEU A 247 -29.82 -3.33 16.40
C LEU A 247 -28.71 -3.40 17.45
N VAL A 248 -27.53 -2.82 17.18
CA VAL A 248 -26.46 -2.71 18.16
C VAL A 248 -26.92 -1.93 19.39
N PHE A 249 -27.57 -0.79 19.18
CA PHE A 249 -28.11 0.00 20.29
C PHE A 249 -29.16 -0.76 21.10
N LEU A 250 -30.10 -1.46 20.46
CA LEU A 250 -31.11 -2.28 21.14
C LEU A 250 -30.48 -3.43 21.93
N ASN A 251 -29.46 -4.12 21.39
CA ASN A 251 -28.76 -5.18 22.11
C ASN A 251 -27.99 -4.63 23.33
N ILE A 252 -27.44 -3.42 23.25
CA ILE A 252 -26.81 -2.75 24.41
C ILE A 252 -27.88 -2.44 25.48
N LEU A 253 -29.06 -1.99 25.10
CA LEU A 253 -30.16 -1.78 26.05
C LEU A 253 -30.59 -3.09 26.73
N VAL A 254 -30.71 -4.17 25.95
CA VAL A 254 -30.99 -5.52 26.49
C VAL A 254 -29.92 -5.98 27.45
N PHE A 255 -28.64 -5.77 27.10
CA PHE A 255 -27.52 -6.09 28.00
C PHE A 255 -27.64 -5.38 29.36
N PHE A 256 -28.01 -4.10 29.40
CA PHE A 256 -28.17 -3.36 30.64
C PHE A 256 -29.48 -3.67 31.35
N SER A 257 -30.50 -4.19 30.65
CA SER A 257 -31.80 -4.53 31.28
C SER A 257 -31.71 -5.59 32.36
N VAL A 258 -30.64 -6.44 32.32
CA VAL A 258 -30.35 -7.46 33.34
C VAL A 258 -30.20 -6.88 34.75
N TYR A 259 -29.84 -5.61 34.89
CA TYR A 259 -29.67 -4.96 36.18
C TYR A 259 -30.95 -4.32 36.72
N PHE A 260 -31.94 -4.07 35.87
CA PHE A 260 -33.11 -3.29 36.19
C PHE A 260 -34.42 -4.09 36.12
N LEU A 261 -34.44 -5.18 35.35
CA LEU A 261 -35.62 -5.97 35.10
C LEU A 261 -35.51 -7.41 35.65
N PRO A 262 -36.64 -8.03 36.02
CA PRO A 262 -36.63 -9.44 36.36
C PRO A 262 -36.14 -10.31 35.21
N PRO A 263 -35.45 -11.46 35.45
CA PRO A 263 -34.91 -12.33 34.41
C PRO A 263 -35.97 -12.75 33.36
N GLU A 264 -37.21 -13.00 33.76
CA GLU A 264 -38.31 -13.38 32.89
C GLU A 264 -38.58 -12.32 31.81
N SER A 265 -38.66 -11.05 32.21
CA SER A 265 -38.92 -9.92 31.31
C SER A 265 -37.71 -9.67 30.42
N THR A 266 -36.50 -9.77 30.98
CA THR A 266 -35.25 -9.60 30.26
C THR A 266 -35.08 -10.64 29.15
N VAL A 267 -35.36 -11.92 29.42
CA VAL A 267 -35.30 -12.99 28.42
C VAL A 267 -36.33 -12.79 27.31
N LYS A 268 -37.58 -12.38 27.61
CA LYS A 268 -38.58 -12.09 26.59
C LYS A 268 -38.17 -10.97 25.66
N ILE A 269 -37.65 -9.85 26.20
CA ILE A 269 -37.15 -8.73 25.41
C ILE A 269 -35.92 -9.15 24.60
N ALA A 270 -35.00 -9.90 25.20
CA ALA A 270 -33.83 -10.43 24.52
C ALA A 270 -34.22 -11.26 23.30
N LEU A 271 -35.16 -12.17 23.40
CA LEU A 271 -35.64 -13.00 22.28
C LEU A 271 -36.13 -12.19 21.09
N ILE A 272 -36.91 -11.11 21.35
CA ILE A 272 -37.42 -10.22 20.29
C ILE A 272 -36.27 -9.55 19.52
N VAL A 273 -35.21 -9.13 20.21
CA VAL A 273 -34.08 -8.43 19.59
C VAL A 273 -33.08 -9.43 18.98
N THR A 274 -32.95 -10.64 19.52
CA THR A 274 -32.05 -11.68 19.06
C THR A 274 -32.34 -12.11 17.63
N VAL A 275 -33.62 -12.37 17.30
CA VAL A 275 -34.01 -12.90 15.98
C VAL A 275 -33.54 -11.99 14.84
N PRO A 276 -33.89 -10.70 14.78
CA PRO A 276 -33.40 -9.82 13.74
C PRO A 276 -31.88 -9.64 13.81
N SER A 277 -31.28 -9.63 15.01
CA SER A 277 -29.83 -9.49 15.17
C SER A 277 -29.03 -10.69 14.65
N ALA A 278 -29.61 -11.88 14.65
CA ALA A 278 -29.00 -13.09 14.08
C ALA A 278 -29.18 -13.16 12.55
N ILE A 279 -30.32 -12.68 12.02
CA ILE A 279 -30.64 -12.77 10.58
C ILE A 279 -29.95 -11.68 9.76
N ILE A 280 -29.89 -10.45 10.26
CA ILE A 280 -29.37 -9.30 9.52
C ILE A 280 -27.88 -9.46 9.09
N PRO A 281 -26.95 -10.03 9.89
CA PRO A 281 -25.59 -10.30 9.45
C PRO A 281 -25.51 -11.22 8.22
N PHE A 282 -26.37 -12.25 8.15
CA PHE A 282 -26.43 -13.14 6.98
C PHE A 282 -26.96 -12.40 5.74
N PHE A 283 -28.02 -11.61 5.89
CA PHE A 283 -28.53 -10.75 4.82
C PHE A 283 -27.48 -9.75 4.32
N ALA A 284 -26.70 -9.18 5.24
CA ALA A 284 -25.59 -8.30 4.91
C ALA A 284 -24.52 -9.01 4.06
N GLY A 285 -24.27 -10.28 4.36
CA GLY A 285 -23.40 -11.14 3.54
C GLY A 285 -23.92 -11.29 2.12
N ILE A 286 -25.21 -11.58 1.94
CA ILE A 286 -25.86 -11.71 0.62
C ILE A 286 -25.73 -10.40 -0.19
N VAL A 287 -26.07 -9.26 0.43
CA VAL A 287 -25.97 -7.94 -0.23
C VAL A 287 -24.55 -7.64 -0.68
N SER A 288 -23.56 -7.91 0.17
CA SER A 288 -22.14 -7.69 -0.18
C SER A 288 -21.66 -8.65 -1.27
N PHE A 289 -22.14 -9.89 -1.27
CA PHE A 289 -21.86 -10.86 -2.33
C PHE A 289 -22.43 -10.40 -3.69
N MET A 290 -23.67 -9.90 -3.72
CA MET A 290 -24.29 -9.34 -4.93
C MET A 290 -23.57 -8.09 -5.45
N LYS A 291 -22.82 -7.38 -4.60
CA LYS A 291 -21.94 -6.26 -4.96
C LYS A 291 -20.52 -6.70 -5.36
N ASN A 292 -20.33 -7.99 -5.66
CA ASN A 292 -19.06 -8.59 -6.06
C ASN A 292 -17.93 -8.46 -5.02
N TYR A 293 -18.24 -8.29 -3.74
CA TYR A 293 -17.25 -8.25 -2.68
C TYR A 293 -16.74 -9.68 -2.38
N LYS A 294 -15.56 -10.01 -2.87
CA LYS A 294 -15.00 -11.38 -2.82
C LYS A 294 -14.98 -12.03 -1.43
N PRO A 295 -14.64 -11.33 -0.32
CA PRO A 295 -14.65 -11.95 1.01
C PRO A 295 -16.04 -12.40 1.48
N ALA A 296 -17.13 -11.84 0.96
CA ALA A 296 -18.50 -12.16 1.37
C ALA A 296 -18.87 -13.65 1.12
N ARG A 297 -18.25 -14.31 0.12
CA ARG A 297 -18.49 -15.75 -0.16
C ARG A 297 -18.06 -16.66 1.00
N TYR A 298 -16.90 -16.36 1.60
CA TYR A 298 -16.40 -17.14 2.74
C TYR A 298 -17.23 -16.88 3.99
N TYR A 299 -17.66 -15.64 4.17
CA TYR A 299 -18.56 -15.23 5.24
C TYR A 299 -19.89 -16.00 5.17
N LEU A 300 -20.52 -16.02 3.99
CA LEU A 300 -21.79 -16.74 3.78
C LEU A 300 -21.63 -18.24 4.01
N LEU A 301 -20.54 -18.85 3.55
CA LEU A 301 -20.25 -20.26 3.78
C LEU A 301 -20.18 -20.60 5.28
N ALA A 302 -19.48 -19.76 6.06
CA ALA A 302 -19.36 -19.94 7.50
C ALA A 302 -20.71 -19.80 8.23
N PHE A 303 -21.45 -18.74 7.96
CA PHE A 303 -22.78 -18.55 8.55
C PHE A 303 -23.80 -19.61 8.11
N SER A 304 -23.69 -20.15 6.90
CA SER A 304 -24.55 -21.25 6.45
C SER A 304 -24.36 -22.52 7.27
N ALA A 305 -23.11 -22.81 7.71
CA ALA A 305 -22.84 -23.94 8.60
C ALA A 305 -23.55 -23.77 9.96
N LEU A 306 -23.48 -22.57 10.54
CA LEU A 306 -24.18 -22.25 11.79
C LEU A 306 -25.71 -22.33 11.63
N ILE A 307 -26.28 -21.75 10.56
CA ILE A 307 -27.73 -21.79 10.32
C ILE A 307 -28.21 -23.22 10.16
N LEU A 308 -27.50 -24.04 9.38
CA LEU A 308 -27.86 -25.46 9.20
C LEU A 308 -27.85 -26.21 10.53
N SER A 309 -26.83 -26.00 11.34
CA SER A 309 -26.74 -26.63 12.67
C SER A 309 -27.83 -26.17 13.63
N GLY A 310 -28.16 -24.88 13.58
CA GLY A 310 -29.28 -24.32 14.33
C GLY A 310 -30.66 -24.92 13.91
N LEU A 311 -30.87 -25.11 12.60
CA LEU A 311 -32.09 -25.76 12.08
C LEU A 311 -32.18 -27.22 12.55
N LEU A 312 -31.07 -27.97 12.60
CA LEU A 312 -31.07 -29.33 13.14
C LEU A 312 -31.44 -29.35 14.64
N ALA A 313 -30.88 -28.43 15.43
CA ALA A 313 -31.19 -28.31 16.83
C ALA A 313 -32.67 -27.95 17.08
N VAL A 314 -33.23 -27.02 16.32
CA VAL A 314 -34.64 -26.64 16.39
C VAL A 314 -35.55 -27.80 15.96
N SER A 315 -35.19 -28.53 14.92
CA SER A 315 -35.95 -29.70 14.45
C SER A 315 -36.01 -30.81 15.51
N LYS A 316 -34.92 -31.02 16.26
CA LYS A 316 -34.93 -31.91 17.44
C LYS A 316 -35.86 -31.38 18.54
N PHE A 317 -35.73 -30.08 18.85
CA PHE A 317 -36.56 -29.44 19.90
C PHE A 317 -38.07 -29.56 19.60
N LEU A 318 -38.45 -29.46 18.33
CA LEU A 318 -39.83 -29.61 17.86
C LEU A 318 -40.26 -31.08 17.67
N ASN A 319 -39.44 -32.06 18.06
CA ASN A 319 -39.66 -33.48 17.83
C ASN A 319 -39.91 -33.90 16.37
N VAL A 320 -39.46 -33.08 15.41
CA VAL A 320 -39.51 -33.40 13.97
C VAL A 320 -38.40 -34.44 13.63
N LEU A 321 -37.22 -34.29 14.23
CA LEU A 321 -36.12 -35.23 14.10
C LEU A 321 -35.81 -35.87 15.45
N GLY A 322 -35.57 -37.18 15.43
CA GLY A 322 -35.14 -37.93 16.63
C GLY A 322 -33.74 -37.53 17.09
N SER A 323 -33.40 -37.95 18.32
CA SER A 323 -32.06 -37.81 18.88
C SER A 323 -31.07 -38.64 18.09
N ASN A 324 -30.03 -38.01 17.55
CA ASN A 324 -28.88 -38.65 16.90
C ASN A 324 -27.63 -37.73 17.03
N PHE A 325 -26.48 -38.24 16.66
CA PHE A 325 -25.21 -37.52 16.79
C PHE A 325 -25.27 -36.08 16.22
N PHE A 326 -25.88 -35.87 15.04
CA PHE A 326 -25.95 -34.57 14.40
C PHE A 326 -27.00 -33.63 15.05
N THR A 327 -28.08 -34.16 15.58
CA THR A 327 -29.10 -33.33 16.27
C THR A 327 -28.64 -32.96 17.69
N ASP A 328 -27.83 -33.80 18.32
CA ASP A 328 -27.32 -33.60 19.68
C ASP A 328 -26.09 -32.70 19.73
N TYR A 329 -25.15 -32.92 18.84
CA TYR A 329 -23.88 -32.19 18.80
C TYR A 329 -23.77 -31.19 17.63
N GLY A 330 -24.76 -31.13 16.75
CA GLY A 330 -24.72 -30.31 15.53
C GLY A 330 -24.42 -28.85 15.80
N LEU A 331 -24.98 -28.28 16.87
CA LEU A 331 -24.77 -26.86 17.21
C LEU A 331 -23.29 -26.59 17.60
N TYR A 332 -22.64 -27.51 18.33
CA TYR A 332 -21.22 -27.39 18.66
C TYR A 332 -20.33 -27.54 17.43
N ILE A 333 -20.65 -28.52 16.58
CA ILE A 333 -19.94 -28.75 15.33
C ILE A 333 -20.08 -27.53 14.40
N GLY A 334 -21.33 -27.05 14.19
CA GLY A 334 -21.61 -25.94 13.30
C GLY A 334 -20.99 -24.63 13.75
N SER A 335 -21.08 -24.30 15.04
CA SER A 335 -20.44 -23.10 15.59
C SER A 335 -18.92 -23.19 15.59
N GLY A 336 -18.34 -24.36 15.86
CA GLY A 336 -16.90 -24.59 15.72
C GLY A 336 -16.41 -24.42 14.28
N MET A 337 -17.13 -25.02 13.31
CA MET A 337 -16.82 -24.84 11.88
C MET A 337 -16.96 -23.38 11.44
N GLU A 338 -18.01 -22.70 11.85
CA GLU A 338 -18.20 -21.29 11.57
C GLU A 338 -17.01 -20.45 12.04
N VAL A 339 -16.59 -20.65 13.30
CA VAL A 339 -15.47 -19.91 13.87
C VAL A 339 -14.16 -20.16 13.10
N VAL A 340 -13.87 -21.39 12.70
CA VAL A 340 -12.69 -21.70 11.87
C VAL A 340 -12.79 -21.05 10.49
N LEU A 341 -13.94 -21.20 9.82
CA LEU A 341 -14.15 -20.65 8.48
C LEU A 341 -14.09 -19.12 8.45
N LEU A 342 -14.65 -18.44 9.46
CA LEU A 342 -14.58 -16.98 9.58
C LEU A 342 -13.14 -16.51 9.83
N SER A 343 -12.35 -17.23 10.61
CA SER A 343 -10.92 -16.92 10.80
C SER A 343 -10.14 -17.03 9.49
N LEU A 344 -10.41 -18.08 8.69
CA LEU A 344 -9.83 -18.22 7.35
C LEU A 344 -10.31 -17.11 6.40
N ALA A 345 -11.57 -16.73 6.50
CA ALA A 345 -12.13 -15.61 5.73
C ALA A 345 -11.42 -14.27 6.03
N LEU A 346 -11.17 -14.00 7.31
CA LEU A 346 -10.41 -12.83 7.76
C LEU A 346 -8.97 -12.84 7.22
N ALA A 347 -8.27 -13.98 7.32
CA ALA A 347 -6.92 -14.13 6.78
C ALA A 347 -6.89 -13.92 5.26
N SER A 348 -7.86 -14.48 4.53
CA SER A 348 -7.99 -14.25 3.08
C SER A 348 -8.22 -12.77 2.73
N ARG A 349 -9.04 -12.06 3.51
CA ARG A 349 -9.28 -10.61 3.34
C ARG A 349 -7.99 -9.81 3.48
N ILE A 350 -7.16 -10.10 4.48
CA ILE A 350 -5.87 -9.42 4.67
C ILE A 350 -4.97 -9.61 3.45
N ASN A 351 -4.87 -10.84 2.94
CA ASN A 351 -4.05 -11.12 1.77
C ASN A 351 -4.51 -10.32 0.54
N ILE A 352 -5.83 -10.17 0.35
CA ILE A 352 -6.40 -9.35 -0.74
C ILE A 352 -6.00 -7.88 -0.55
N ILE A 353 -6.22 -7.30 0.65
CA ILE A 353 -5.89 -5.90 0.94
C ILE A 353 -4.38 -5.64 0.78
N LYS A 354 -3.55 -6.57 1.26
CA LYS A 354 -2.09 -6.48 1.11
C LYS A 354 -1.67 -6.44 -0.36
N LYS A 355 -2.24 -7.34 -1.17
CA LYS A 355 -1.97 -7.39 -2.61
C LYS A 355 -2.39 -6.11 -3.33
N GLU A 356 -3.59 -5.60 -3.04
CA GLU A 356 -4.08 -4.34 -3.61
C GLU A 356 -3.19 -3.14 -3.24
N LYS A 357 -2.69 -3.11 -2.00
CA LYS A 357 -1.75 -2.09 -1.54
C LYS A 357 -0.40 -2.18 -2.27
N GLU A 358 0.14 -3.39 -2.43
CA GLU A 358 1.40 -3.61 -3.16
C GLU A 358 1.28 -3.19 -4.63
N GLU A 359 0.17 -3.54 -5.30
CA GLU A 359 -0.11 -3.13 -6.68
C GLU A 359 -0.26 -1.60 -6.81
N ALA A 360 -0.93 -0.96 -5.86
CA ALA A 360 -1.06 0.50 -5.84
C ALA A 360 0.30 1.19 -5.62
N GLN A 361 1.14 0.67 -4.73
CA GLN A 361 2.50 1.19 -4.49
C GLN A 361 3.39 1.02 -5.73
N ALA A 362 3.33 -0.14 -6.40
CA ALA A 362 4.08 -0.39 -7.63
C ALA A 362 3.71 0.60 -8.74
N LYS A 363 2.41 0.86 -8.95
CA LYS A 363 1.93 1.87 -9.91
C LYS A 363 2.41 3.28 -9.58
N THR A 364 2.40 3.64 -8.30
CA THR A 364 2.89 4.96 -7.87
C THR A 364 4.37 5.12 -8.15
N LEU A 365 5.17 4.10 -7.86
CA LEU A 365 6.62 4.10 -8.11
C LEU A 365 6.92 4.18 -9.62
N GLU A 366 6.19 3.43 -10.45
CA GLU A 366 6.31 3.48 -11.91
C GLU A 366 5.98 4.88 -12.46
N MET A 367 4.89 5.49 -11.97
CA MET A 367 4.52 6.85 -12.35
C MET A 367 5.58 7.88 -11.96
N GLN A 368 6.16 7.75 -10.75
CA GLN A 368 7.26 8.62 -10.31
C GLN A 368 8.49 8.47 -11.21
N LYS A 369 8.82 7.23 -11.60
CA LYS A 369 9.95 6.97 -12.53
C LYS A 369 9.72 7.64 -13.89
N ILE A 370 8.55 7.44 -14.49
CA ILE A 370 8.17 8.06 -15.78
C ILE A 370 8.25 9.58 -15.68
N LEU A 371 7.75 10.15 -14.59
CA LEU A 371 7.76 11.59 -14.36
C LEU A 371 9.20 12.13 -14.26
N THR A 372 10.06 11.45 -13.50
CA THR A 372 11.48 11.81 -13.35
C THR A 372 12.23 11.74 -14.68
N GLU A 373 12.01 10.68 -15.47
CA GLU A 373 12.60 10.54 -16.81
C GLU A 373 12.09 11.60 -17.80
N SER A 374 10.84 12.02 -17.69
CA SER A 374 10.25 13.07 -18.51
C SER A 374 10.87 14.44 -18.19
N TYR A 375 11.05 14.77 -16.92
CA TYR A 375 11.72 16.03 -16.51
C TYR A 375 13.20 16.07 -16.92
N ALA A 376 13.91 14.93 -16.90
CA ALA A 376 15.30 14.87 -17.32
C ALA A 376 15.55 15.24 -18.79
N ARG A 377 14.50 15.25 -19.62
CA ARG A 377 14.58 15.74 -21.03
C ARG A 377 14.63 17.28 -21.13
N PHE A 378 14.15 17.99 -20.11
CA PHE A 378 14.12 19.46 -20.10
C PHE A 378 15.21 20.07 -19.22
N VAL A 379 15.65 19.36 -18.20
CA VAL A 379 16.74 19.79 -17.31
C VAL A 379 17.83 18.72 -17.32
N PRO A 380 19.03 19.01 -17.87
CA PRO A 380 20.12 18.05 -17.90
C PRO A 380 20.49 17.58 -16.50
N ARG A 381 20.69 16.28 -16.33
CA ARG A 381 21.13 15.70 -15.04
C ARG A 381 22.47 16.26 -14.59
N ASP A 382 23.37 16.50 -15.54
CA ASP A 382 24.68 17.09 -15.26
C ASP A 382 24.57 18.52 -14.70
N PHE A 383 23.57 19.29 -15.11
CA PHE A 383 23.28 20.59 -14.53
C PHE A 383 22.89 20.46 -13.04
N LEU A 384 22.00 19.53 -12.70
CA LEU A 384 21.58 19.26 -11.31
C LEU A 384 22.78 18.77 -10.46
N ALA A 385 23.57 17.83 -11.00
CA ALA A 385 24.75 17.30 -10.32
C ALA A 385 25.78 18.41 -10.05
N ASN A 386 26.01 19.31 -11.00
CA ASN A 386 26.91 20.45 -10.80
C ASN A 386 26.40 21.45 -9.75
N LEU A 387 25.07 21.60 -9.58
CA LEU A 387 24.47 22.38 -8.49
C LEU A 387 24.45 21.65 -7.14
N GLY A 388 24.92 20.38 -7.08
CA GLY A 388 24.86 19.56 -5.87
C GLY A 388 23.44 19.16 -5.48
N LYS A 389 22.53 19.02 -6.45
CA LYS A 389 21.11 18.63 -6.25
C LYS A 389 20.87 17.22 -6.79
N GLU A 390 20.15 16.42 -6.02
CA GLU A 390 19.77 15.06 -6.45
C GLU A 390 18.48 15.06 -7.28
N SER A 391 17.60 16.02 -7.04
CA SER A 391 16.30 16.13 -7.68
C SER A 391 16.02 17.55 -8.15
N ILE A 392 15.21 17.66 -9.21
CA ILE A 392 14.68 18.97 -9.65
C ILE A 392 13.80 19.62 -8.57
N LEU A 393 13.21 18.83 -7.68
CA LEU A 393 12.40 19.31 -6.56
C LEU A 393 13.21 20.05 -5.49
N ASP A 394 14.53 19.84 -5.47
CA ASP A 394 15.45 20.49 -4.53
C ASP A 394 15.99 21.83 -5.05
N VAL A 395 15.71 22.15 -6.33
CA VAL A 395 16.17 23.37 -7.01
C VAL A 395 15.31 24.55 -6.59
N ARG A 396 15.96 25.63 -6.19
CA ARG A 396 15.32 26.88 -5.79
C ARG A 396 15.82 28.06 -6.62
N LEU A 397 14.99 29.09 -6.70
CA LEU A 397 15.40 30.34 -7.32
C LEU A 397 16.64 30.91 -6.62
N GLY A 398 17.69 31.20 -7.42
CA GLY A 398 18.94 31.75 -6.92
C GLY A 398 19.98 30.69 -6.48
N ASP A 399 19.69 29.39 -6.60
CA ASP A 399 20.72 28.37 -6.45
C ASP A 399 21.83 28.62 -7.48
N GLN A 400 23.07 28.69 -7.04
CA GLN A 400 24.21 29.03 -7.91
C GLN A 400 25.50 28.40 -7.40
N ILE A 401 26.40 28.10 -8.34
CA ILE A 401 27.74 27.65 -8.08
C ILE A 401 28.73 28.26 -9.07
N GLN A 402 29.88 28.73 -8.59
CA GLN A 402 31.00 29.18 -9.45
C GLN A 402 31.89 27.97 -9.75
N LYS A 403 32.19 27.77 -11.04
CA LYS A 403 33.04 26.66 -11.50
C LYS A 403 33.81 27.05 -12.74
N ASP A 404 35.06 26.54 -12.86
CA ASP A 404 35.81 26.65 -14.08
C ASP A 404 35.40 25.56 -15.05
N MET A 405 35.00 25.96 -16.27
CA MET A 405 34.52 25.03 -17.30
C MET A 405 34.98 25.51 -18.68
N ALA A 406 35.07 24.55 -19.61
CA ALA A 406 35.15 24.91 -21.02
C ALA A 406 33.71 25.06 -21.58
N VAL A 407 33.54 26.14 -22.35
CA VAL A 407 32.31 26.47 -23.06
C VAL A 407 32.55 26.28 -24.55
N LEU A 408 31.72 25.48 -25.19
CA LEU A 408 31.71 25.26 -26.63
C LEU A 408 30.46 25.87 -27.25
N PHE A 409 30.60 26.73 -28.21
CA PHE A 409 29.57 27.18 -29.14
C PHE A 409 29.80 26.53 -30.49
N SER A 410 28.74 26.04 -31.11
CA SER A 410 28.74 25.55 -32.50
C SER A 410 27.56 26.17 -33.24
N ASP A 411 27.78 26.70 -34.43
CA ASP A 411 26.74 27.35 -35.25
C ASP A 411 26.85 26.92 -36.72
N ILE A 412 25.69 26.80 -37.40
CA ILE A 412 25.64 26.43 -38.82
C ILE A 412 25.95 27.67 -39.70
N ARG A 413 26.89 27.54 -40.59
CA ARG A 413 27.26 28.61 -41.50
C ARG A 413 26.10 28.96 -42.44
N SER A 414 25.81 30.26 -42.52
CA SER A 414 24.73 30.80 -43.41
C SER A 414 23.40 30.11 -43.22
N PHE A 415 23.05 29.76 -41.98
CA PHE A 415 21.80 29.07 -41.67
C PHE A 415 20.58 29.91 -42.09
N THR A 416 20.59 31.21 -41.88
CA THR A 416 19.50 32.08 -42.30
C THR A 416 19.16 31.93 -43.80
N THR A 417 20.17 31.97 -44.65
CA THR A 417 19.97 31.76 -46.09
C THR A 417 19.53 30.35 -46.46
N LEU A 418 19.95 29.34 -45.66
CA LEU A 418 19.53 27.97 -45.82
C LEU A 418 18.08 27.79 -45.41
N SER A 419 17.69 28.36 -44.28
CA SER A 419 16.34 28.26 -43.71
C SER A 419 15.26 28.97 -44.54
N GLU A 420 15.62 30.09 -45.23
CA GLU A 420 14.73 30.79 -46.14
C GLU A 420 14.26 29.91 -47.32
N LYS A 421 15.01 28.88 -47.69
CA LYS A 421 14.67 27.90 -48.74
C LYS A 421 13.76 26.77 -48.26
N MET A 422 13.45 26.72 -46.97
CA MET A 422 12.69 25.64 -46.32
C MET A 422 11.34 26.09 -45.80
N SER A 423 10.34 25.26 -45.84
CA SER A 423 9.13 25.47 -45.06
C SER A 423 9.42 25.41 -43.54
N PRO A 424 8.60 26.03 -42.69
CA PRO A 424 8.79 25.96 -41.24
C PRO A 424 8.92 24.53 -40.70
N ALA A 425 8.15 23.59 -41.22
CA ALA A 425 8.20 22.19 -40.82
C ALA A 425 9.51 21.48 -41.27
N GLU A 426 9.99 21.74 -42.49
CA GLU A 426 11.25 21.24 -42.99
C GLU A 426 12.43 21.79 -42.17
N ASN A 427 12.39 23.08 -41.87
CA ASN A 427 13.42 23.75 -41.03
C ASN A 427 13.47 23.11 -39.64
N PHE A 428 12.32 22.91 -39.01
CA PHE A 428 12.22 22.25 -37.68
C PHE A 428 12.77 20.81 -37.72
N ASN A 429 12.41 20.04 -38.74
CA ASN A 429 12.92 18.67 -38.93
C ASN A 429 14.41 18.65 -39.22
N PHE A 430 14.91 19.62 -39.98
CA PHE A 430 16.35 19.75 -40.26
C PHE A 430 17.14 20.05 -38.98
N ILE A 431 16.72 21.06 -38.20
CA ILE A 431 17.35 21.39 -36.92
C ILE A 431 17.38 20.15 -35.99
N ASN A 432 16.22 19.49 -35.79
CA ASN A 432 16.16 18.30 -34.95
C ASN A 432 17.06 17.18 -35.46
N SER A 433 17.14 16.98 -36.77
CA SER A 433 18.03 15.99 -37.37
C SER A 433 19.53 16.32 -37.15
N TYR A 434 19.89 17.59 -37.19
CA TYR A 434 21.26 18.05 -36.90
C TYR A 434 21.59 17.92 -35.42
N LEU A 435 20.77 18.51 -34.55
CA LEU A 435 20.98 18.49 -33.12
C LEU A 435 20.99 17.07 -32.56
N GLY A 436 20.10 16.20 -33.02
CA GLY A 436 20.03 14.79 -32.62
C GLY A 436 21.28 13.98 -32.97
N ARG A 437 22.12 14.47 -33.91
CA ARG A 437 23.40 13.83 -34.28
C ARG A 437 24.61 14.45 -33.57
N MET A 438 24.57 15.73 -33.30
CA MET A 438 25.68 16.44 -32.64
C MET A 438 25.66 16.25 -31.12
N SER A 439 24.47 16.17 -30.51
CA SER A 439 24.32 16.01 -29.07
C SER A 439 25.00 14.76 -28.49
N PRO A 440 24.86 13.57 -29.10
CA PRO A 440 25.55 12.39 -28.58
C PRO A 440 27.10 12.49 -28.61
N ILE A 441 27.65 13.24 -29.55
CA ILE A 441 29.11 13.48 -29.64
C ILE A 441 29.56 14.29 -28.43
N ILE A 442 28.87 15.36 -28.10
CA ILE A 442 29.15 16.21 -26.93
C ILE A 442 29.08 15.36 -25.66
N GLN A 443 28.05 14.54 -25.49
CA GLN A 443 27.90 13.67 -24.32
C GLN A 443 28.97 12.58 -24.23
N LYS A 444 29.39 12.00 -25.35
CA LYS A 444 30.48 11.03 -25.43
C LYS A 444 31.81 11.59 -24.88
N HIS A 445 32.01 12.88 -25.08
CA HIS A 445 33.20 13.59 -24.56
C HIS A 445 32.95 14.29 -23.22
N ASN A 446 32.10 13.74 -22.36
CA ASN A 446 31.79 14.25 -21.02
C ASN A 446 31.23 15.70 -20.99
N GLY A 447 30.71 16.20 -22.11
CA GLY A 447 30.03 17.48 -22.17
C GLY A 447 28.52 17.31 -21.99
N PHE A 448 27.85 18.36 -21.49
CA PHE A 448 26.40 18.45 -21.48
C PHE A 448 25.96 19.73 -22.18
N ILE A 449 24.77 19.66 -22.78
CA ILE A 449 24.19 20.78 -23.50
C ILE A 449 23.43 21.64 -22.49
N ASP A 450 23.81 22.92 -22.42
CA ASP A 450 23.09 23.90 -21.62
C ASP A 450 21.80 24.31 -22.34
N LYS A 451 21.91 24.72 -23.59
CA LYS A 451 20.75 25.07 -24.43
C LYS A 451 21.05 25.04 -25.91
N PHE A 452 19.98 25.01 -26.69
CA PHE A 452 19.99 25.26 -28.12
C PHE A 452 19.53 26.70 -28.38
N ILE A 453 20.26 27.41 -29.21
CA ILE A 453 19.94 28.81 -29.57
C ILE A 453 19.73 28.85 -31.09
N GLY A 454 18.48 28.56 -31.51
CA GLY A 454 18.19 28.33 -32.91
C GLY A 454 18.90 27.08 -33.45
N ASP A 455 19.81 27.23 -34.37
CA ASP A 455 20.67 26.20 -34.93
C ASP A 455 22.00 26.05 -34.15
N ALA A 456 22.28 26.96 -33.23
CA ALA A 456 23.50 26.91 -32.44
C ALA A 456 23.36 25.99 -31.23
N ILE A 457 24.42 25.32 -30.85
CA ILE A 457 24.57 24.49 -29.67
C ILE A 457 25.51 25.21 -28.68
N MET A 458 25.03 25.38 -27.45
CA MET A 458 25.86 25.76 -26.32
C MET A 458 26.09 24.55 -25.41
N ALA A 459 27.34 24.11 -25.27
CA ALA A 459 27.68 22.97 -24.44
C ALA A 459 28.78 23.35 -23.42
N LEU A 460 28.73 22.66 -22.28
CA LEU A 460 29.61 22.85 -21.14
C LEU A 460 30.39 21.57 -20.86
N PHE A 461 31.66 21.74 -20.47
CA PHE A 461 32.55 20.64 -20.12
C PHE A 461 33.23 20.99 -18.78
N ASP A 462 32.91 20.19 -17.78
CA ASP A 462 33.29 20.46 -16.38
C ASP A 462 34.54 19.66 -15.93
N LYS A 463 35.06 18.75 -16.78
CA LYS A 463 36.20 17.90 -16.46
C LYS A 463 37.50 18.44 -17.04
N GLN A 464 37.63 18.47 -18.35
CA GLN A 464 38.83 18.86 -19.03
C GLN A 464 38.53 19.67 -20.30
N VAL A 465 39.31 20.71 -20.59
CA VAL A 465 39.17 21.48 -21.84
C VAL A 465 39.43 20.60 -23.07
N LEU A 466 40.27 19.60 -22.89
CA LEU A 466 40.59 18.60 -23.93
C LEU A 466 39.31 17.91 -24.45
N ASP A 467 38.35 17.63 -23.56
CA ASP A 467 37.06 17.01 -23.92
C ASP A 467 36.27 17.91 -24.88
N ALA A 468 36.26 19.22 -24.65
CA ALA A 468 35.58 20.18 -25.52
C ALA A 468 36.22 20.23 -26.92
N VAL A 469 37.55 20.21 -27.00
CA VAL A 469 38.25 20.19 -28.29
C VAL A 469 38.04 18.87 -29.02
N ALA A 470 38.12 17.74 -28.31
CA ALA A 470 37.87 16.42 -28.88
C ALA A 470 36.44 16.32 -29.43
N ALA A 471 35.45 16.84 -28.69
CA ALA A 471 34.07 16.92 -29.15
C ALA A 471 33.94 17.76 -30.43
N GLY A 472 34.60 18.94 -30.45
CA GLY A 472 34.58 19.83 -31.63
C GLY A 472 35.22 19.17 -32.85
N VAL A 473 36.31 18.47 -32.69
CA VAL A 473 36.99 17.72 -33.78
C VAL A 473 36.07 16.59 -34.29
N GLU A 474 35.51 15.78 -33.39
CA GLU A 474 34.60 14.68 -33.77
C GLU A 474 33.35 15.21 -34.45
N MET A 475 32.79 16.35 -33.98
CA MET A 475 31.64 17.01 -34.64
C MET A 475 31.97 17.39 -36.09
N GLN A 476 33.16 17.95 -36.36
CA GLN A 476 33.60 18.30 -37.71
C GLN A 476 33.81 17.07 -38.61
N LEU A 477 34.38 16.01 -38.06
CA LEU A 477 34.59 14.74 -38.78
C LEU A 477 33.24 14.08 -39.11
N TYR A 478 32.30 14.02 -38.14
CA TYR A 478 30.96 13.45 -38.33
C TYR A 478 30.12 14.29 -39.32
N LEU A 479 30.35 15.59 -39.36
CA LEU A 479 29.66 16.46 -40.32
C LEU A 479 29.94 16.04 -41.77
N LYS A 480 31.09 15.49 -42.08
CA LYS A 480 31.42 14.92 -43.38
C LYS A 480 30.49 13.78 -43.74
N GLU A 481 30.23 12.86 -42.82
CA GLU A 481 29.30 11.75 -42.99
C GLU A 481 27.86 12.25 -43.14
N TYR A 482 27.49 13.24 -42.31
CA TYR A 482 26.17 13.85 -42.37
C TYR A 482 25.95 14.58 -43.69
N ASN A 483 26.94 15.27 -44.26
CA ASN A 483 26.85 15.90 -45.54
C ASN A 483 26.76 14.86 -46.68
N ALA A 484 27.44 13.71 -46.61
CA ALA A 484 27.24 12.59 -47.53
C ALA A 484 25.79 12.04 -47.47
N PHE A 485 25.19 11.93 -46.27
CA PHE A 485 23.79 11.58 -46.12
C PHE A 485 22.85 12.63 -46.74
N ARG A 486 23.13 13.94 -46.54
CA ARG A 486 22.38 15.06 -47.13
C ARG A 486 22.42 15.05 -48.65
N ALA A 487 23.60 14.84 -49.22
CA ALA A 487 23.83 14.78 -50.68
C ALA A 487 23.00 13.67 -51.36
N ARG A 488 22.86 12.49 -50.70
CA ARG A 488 22.00 11.40 -51.21
C ARG A 488 20.51 11.78 -51.31
N ARG A 489 20.11 12.86 -50.64
CA ARG A 489 18.75 13.39 -50.62
C ARG A 489 18.62 14.74 -51.30
N THR A 490 19.62 15.12 -52.11
CA THR A 490 19.69 16.37 -52.89
C THR A 490 19.64 17.64 -52.03
N TYR A 491 20.03 17.56 -50.73
CA TYR A 491 20.18 18.72 -49.89
C TYR A 491 21.58 19.32 -49.96
N ASP A 492 21.66 20.67 -49.87
CA ASP A 492 22.92 21.39 -49.83
C ASP A 492 23.78 20.93 -48.61
N PRO A 493 25.12 20.77 -48.78
CA PRO A 493 26.00 20.51 -47.67
C PRO A 493 26.04 21.67 -46.69
N ILE A 494 26.16 21.36 -45.39
CA ILE A 494 26.34 22.39 -44.35
C ILE A 494 27.74 22.42 -43.81
N GLN A 495 28.13 23.55 -43.26
CA GLN A 495 29.39 23.76 -42.53
C GLN A 495 29.05 24.32 -41.15
N ILE A 496 29.82 23.97 -40.14
CA ILE A 496 29.70 24.54 -38.81
C ILE A 496 30.98 25.25 -38.40
N GLY A 497 30.81 26.32 -37.61
CA GLY A 497 31.88 26.97 -36.86
C GLY A 497 31.85 26.54 -35.42
N ILE A 498 33.00 26.29 -34.80
CA ILE A 498 33.08 25.92 -33.38
C ILE A 498 34.04 26.87 -32.67
N GLY A 499 33.53 27.53 -31.60
CA GLY A 499 34.30 28.40 -30.72
C GLY A 499 34.42 27.81 -29.32
N ILE A 500 35.62 27.71 -28.78
CA ILE A 500 35.84 27.13 -27.45
C ILE A 500 36.66 28.10 -26.59
N HIS A 501 36.18 28.35 -25.39
CA HIS A 501 36.89 29.13 -24.36
C HIS A 501 36.79 28.44 -23.00
N SER A 502 37.85 28.50 -22.20
CA SER A 502 37.88 28.02 -20.83
C SER A 502 38.00 29.17 -19.84
N GLY A 503 37.24 29.12 -18.78
CA GLY A 503 37.29 30.10 -17.71
C GLY A 503 36.19 29.93 -16.68
N SER A 504 36.21 30.80 -15.67
CA SER A 504 35.23 30.76 -14.58
C SER A 504 33.86 31.24 -15.05
N LEU A 505 32.81 30.51 -14.64
CA LEU A 505 31.44 30.83 -14.91
C LEU A 505 30.55 30.56 -13.67
N MET A 506 29.40 31.21 -13.66
CA MET A 506 28.37 30.99 -12.66
C MET A 506 27.26 30.12 -13.27
N LEU A 507 27.10 28.92 -12.77
CA LEU A 507 25.98 28.02 -13.09
C LEU A 507 24.91 28.20 -12.05
N GLY A 508 23.64 28.38 -12.44
CA GLY A 508 22.59 28.59 -11.46
C GLY A 508 21.19 28.70 -12.08
N THR A 509 20.22 28.99 -11.22
CA THR A 509 18.82 29.15 -11.58
C THR A 509 18.42 30.60 -11.51
N ILE A 510 17.81 31.10 -12.59
CA ILE A 510 17.24 32.44 -12.70
C ILE A 510 15.78 32.37 -13.12
N GLY A 511 15.05 33.44 -12.92
CA GLY A 511 13.66 33.56 -13.37
C GLY A 511 12.74 34.10 -12.30
N ALA A 512 11.49 33.65 -12.34
CA ALA A 512 10.45 33.94 -11.37
C ALA A 512 9.96 32.65 -10.72
N GLU A 513 9.20 32.73 -9.61
CA GLU A 513 8.67 31.55 -8.90
C GLU A 513 7.89 30.58 -9.80
N GLU A 514 7.18 31.13 -10.81
CA GLU A 514 6.39 30.32 -11.74
C GLU A 514 7.21 29.76 -12.92
N ARG A 515 8.41 30.30 -13.17
CA ARG A 515 9.29 29.90 -14.29
C ARG A 515 10.76 30.04 -13.94
N LEU A 516 11.38 28.94 -13.60
CA LEU A 516 12.81 28.85 -13.37
C LEU A 516 13.51 28.35 -14.64
N GLU A 517 14.68 28.95 -14.93
CA GLU A 517 15.54 28.53 -16.02
C GLU A 517 16.94 28.25 -15.45
N GLY A 518 17.44 27.04 -15.69
CA GLY A 518 18.82 26.68 -15.42
C GLY A 518 19.70 27.33 -16.50
N THR A 519 20.71 28.07 -16.11
CA THR A 519 21.56 28.77 -17.07
C THR A 519 22.96 29.04 -16.51
N VAL A 520 23.84 29.46 -17.40
CA VAL A 520 25.18 29.96 -17.06
C VAL A 520 25.30 31.42 -17.41
N ILE A 521 25.90 32.18 -16.51
CA ILE A 521 26.18 33.59 -16.68
C ILE A 521 27.65 33.84 -16.47
N SER A 522 28.33 34.32 -17.50
CA SER A 522 29.74 34.71 -17.41
C SER A 522 30.24 35.43 -18.67
N ASP A 523 31.27 36.22 -18.50
CA ASP A 523 32.09 36.70 -19.61
C ASP A 523 32.72 35.54 -20.44
N THR A 524 32.97 34.37 -19.79
CA THR A 524 33.47 33.16 -20.43
C THR A 524 32.51 32.68 -21.53
N VAL A 525 31.22 32.66 -21.25
CA VAL A 525 30.16 32.31 -22.22
C VAL A 525 30.14 33.25 -23.41
N ASN A 526 30.16 34.55 -23.11
CA ASN A 526 30.15 35.59 -24.16
C ASN A 526 31.41 35.52 -25.05
N LEU A 527 32.55 35.24 -24.46
CA LEU A 527 33.80 35.11 -25.21
C LEU A 527 33.82 33.87 -26.11
N ALA A 528 33.33 32.73 -25.61
CA ALA A 528 33.23 31.52 -26.43
C ALA A 528 32.33 31.72 -27.67
N SER A 529 31.18 32.39 -27.51
CA SER A 529 30.26 32.75 -28.61
C SER A 529 30.97 33.67 -29.62
N ARG A 530 31.72 34.66 -29.14
CA ARG A 530 32.45 35.56 -30.04
C ARG A 530 33.59 34.87 -30.80
N ILE A 531 34.30 33.93 -30.15
CA ILE A 531 35.32 33.09 -30.80
C ILE A 531 34.68 32.21 -31.89
N GLU A 532 33.47 31.70 -31.68
CA GLU A 532 32.71 30.99 -32.71
C GLU A 532 32.52 31.92 -33.93
N ASN A 533 32.00 33.16 -33.70
CA ASN A 533 31.80 34.11 -34.78
C ASN A 533 33.05 34.45 -35.55
N LEU A 534 34.21 34.53 -34.90
CA LEU A 534 35.50 34.77 -35.56
C LEU A 534 35.89 33.61 -36.51
N THR A 535 35.39 32.39 -36.30
CA THR A 535 35.60 31.28 -37.23
C THR A 535 35.07 31.63 -38.65
N LYS A 536 34.06 32.46 -38.78
CA LYS A 536 33.53 32.95 -40.08
C LYS A 536 34.57 33.87 -40.75
N VAL A 537 35.16 34.76 -39.97
CA VAL A 537 36.07 35.80 -40.44
C VAL A 537 37.39 35.16 -40.95
N TYR A 538 37.95 34.25 -40.15
CA TYR A 538 39.23 33.58 -40.49
C TYR A 538 39.07 32.34 -41.36
N GLY A 539 37.84 31.88 -41.58
CA GLY A 539 37.60 30.63 -42.31
C GLY A 539 38.06 29.37 -41.58
N ALA A 540 38.25 29.49 -40.26
CA ALA A 540 38.60 28.36 -39.39
C ALA A 540 37.40 27.50 -39.09
N ARG A 541 37.56 26.19 -38.92
CA ARG A 541 36.48 25.28 -38.51
C ARG A 541 36.30 25.28 -37.01
N ILE A 542 37.43 25.28 -36.26
CA ILE A 542 37.44 25.31 -34.80
C ILE A 542 38.42 26.40 -34.36
N ALA A 543 37.94 27.35 -33.59
CA ALA A 543 38.73 28.40 -32.97
C ALA A 543 38.71 28.27 -31.45
N VAL A 544 39.86 28.44 -30.81
CA VAL A 544 39.99 28.31 -29.36
C VAL A 544 40.76 29.48 -28.78
N SER A 545 40.48 29.84 -27.54
CA SER A 545 41.23 30.87 -26.83
C SER A 545 42.58 30.37 -26.34
N GLU A 546 43.50 31.31 -26.01
CA GLU A 546 44.78 31.00 -25.37
C GLU A 546 44.59 30.22 -24.05
N SER A 547 43.60 30.54 -23.20
CA SER A 547 43.33 29.80 -21.97
C SER A 547 43.03 28.33 -22.24
N ALA A 548 42.28 28.05 -23.29
CA ALA A 548 41.98 26.67 -23.68
C ALA A 548 43.23 25.94 -24.24
N ILE A 549 44.09 26.62 -25.03
CA ILE A 549 45.32 26.03 -25.59
C ILE A 549 46.33 25.70 -24.50
N VAL A 550 46.47 26.56 -23.48
CA VAL A 550 47.40 26.32 -22.37
C VAL A 550 47.11 25.00 -21.65
N GLU A 551 45.84 24.63 -21.52
CA GLU A 551 45.43 23.38 -20.89
C GLU A 551 45.64 22.13 -21.79
N ILE A 552 45.75 22.32 -23.12
CA ILE A 552 45.85 21.23 -24.12
C ILE A 552 47.35 20.88 -24.47
N LYS A 553 48.32 21.52 -23.86
CA LYS A 553 49.75 21.56 -24.24
C LYS A 553 50.48 20.22 -24.46
N ASN A 554 49.85 19.06 -24.45
CA ASN A 554 50.52 17.76 -24.59
C ASN A 554 50.36 17.10 -25.97
N ASN A 555 50.64 17.84 -27.08
CA ASN A 555 50.76 17.29 -28.45
C ASN A 555 49.60 16.37 -28.97
N GLN A 556 48.40 16.49 -28.44
CA GLN A 556 47.25 15.67 -28.87
C GLN A 556 46.53 16.22 -30.11
N PHE A 557 46.62 17.54 -30.35
CA PHE A 557 45.97 18.21 -31.48
C PHE A 557 46.96 19.15 -32.19
N SER A 558 46.86 19.25 -33.49
CA SER A 558 47.58 20.22 -34.29
C SER A 558 46.85 21.56 -34.24
N PHE A 559 47.56 22.62 -33.94
CA PHE A 559 47.00 23.96 -33.89
C PHE A 559 47.96 25.01 -34.46
N ARG A 560 47.43 26.16 -34.88
CA ARG A 560 48.25 27.34 -35.27
C ARG A 560 47.67 28.61 -34.63
N PHE A 561 48.51 29.59 -34.36
CA PHE A 561 48.09 30.89 -33.91
C PHE A 561 47.36 31.62 -35.05
N LEU A 562 46.09 32.10 -34.79
CA LEU A 562 45.30 32.82 -35.77
C LEU A 562 45.54 34.36 -35.73
N ASP A 563 45.29 34.94 -34.56
CA ASP A 563 45.33 36.37 -34.38
C ASP A 563 45.26 36.74 -32.89
N ARG A 564 45.49 38.01 -32.60
CA ARG A 564 45.31 38.66 -31.32
C ARG A 564 44.24 39.71 -31.45
N VAL A 565 43.02 39.38 -31.02
CA VAL A 565 41.84 40.18 -31.28
C VAL A 565 41.37 40.92 -30.03
N LYS A 566 40.98 42.18 -30.19
CA LYS A 566 40.30 42.92 -29.14
C LYS A 566 38.81 42.63 -29.23
N VAL A 567 38.29 41.97 -28.22
CA VAL A 567 36.88 41.56 -28.16
C VAL A 567 36.09 42.65 -27.43
N LYS A 568 34.94 43.05 -27.97
CA LYS A 568 34.07 44.08 -27.37
C LYS A 568 33.84 43.81 -25.87
N GLY A 569 34.06 44.83 -25.01
CA GLY A 569 33.97 44.69 -23.57
C GLY A 569 35.20 44.13 -22.85
N LYS A 570 36.25 43.71 -23.57
CA LYS A 570 37.54 43.36 -22.96
C LYS A 570 38.60 44.44 -23.19
N GLN A 571 39.30 44.88 -22.13
CA GLN A 571 40.36 45.87 -22.26
C GLN A 571 41.66 45.24 -22.84
N LYS A 572 41.88 43.96 -22.58
CA LYS A 572 43.05 43.21 -23.07
C LYS A 572 42.69 42.37 -24.30
N PRO A 573 43.49 42.38 -25.37
CA PRO A 573 43.31 41.51 -26.51
C PRO A 573 43.43 40.05 -26.10
N VAL A 574 42.69 39.17 -26.79
CA VAL A 574 42.68 37.73 -26.57
C VAL A 574 43.36 37.06 -27.75
N SER A 575 44.34 36.21 -27.47
CA SER A 575 44.98 35.35 -28.49
C SER A 575 44.05 34.21 -28.86
N ILE A 576 43.81 33.99 -30.14
CA ILE A 576 43.01 32.91 -30.68
C ILE A 576 43.84 31.99 -31.54
N TYR A 577 43.49 30.71 -31.48
CA TYR A 577 44.19 29.64 -32.21
C TYR A 577 43.17 28.81 -32.99
N GLU A 578 43.58 28.26 -34.12
CA GLU A 578 42.84 27.30 -34.91
C GLU A 578 43.29 25.88 -34.61
N ILE A 579 42.34 24.97 -34.35
CA ILE A 579 42.59 23.54 -34.26
C ILE A 579 42.45 22.95 -35.67
N LEU A 580 43.48 22.30 -36.16
CA LEU A 580 43.59 21.85 -37.54
C LEU A 580 43.01 20.43 -37.76
N ASP A 581 42.86 19.65 -36.69
CA ASP A 581 42.37 18.26 -36.75
C ASP A 581 40.90 18.17 -37.16
N GLY A 582 40.15 19.27 -37.10
CA GLY A 582 38.79 19.37 -37.63
C GLY A 582 38.73 19.64 -39.15
N ASP A 583 39.86 19.93 -39.80
CA ASP A 583 39.91 20.16 -41.24
C ASP A 583 39.94 18.87 -42.07
N GLU A 584 39.72 19.00 -43.38
CA GLU A 584 39.96 17.91 -44.31
C GLU A 584 41.47 17.62 -44.37
N GLU A 585 41.85 16.36 -44.50
CA GLU A 585 43.22 15.89 -44.39
C GLU A 585 44.19 16.71 -45.29
N GLN A 586 43.80 16.95 -46.53
CA GLN A 586 44.60 17.73 -47.49
C GLN A 586 44.82 19.18 -46.97
N GLN A 587 43.79 19.83 -46.45
CA GLN A 587 43.88 21.21 -45.92
C GLN A 587 44.70 21.24 -44.62
N ARG A 588 44.48 20.25 -43.75
CA ARG A 588 45.24 20.11 -42.50
C ARG A 588 46.75 19.99 -42.78
N ASP A 589 47.13 19.14 -43.74
CA ASP A 589 48.52 18.91 -44.08
C ASP A 589 49.16 20.18 -44.69
N LEU A 590 48.45 20.88 -45.61
CA LEU A 590 48.91 22.14 -46.17
C LEU A 590 49.07 23.24 -45.09
N LYS A 591 48.10 23.36 -44.17
CA LYS A 591 48.20 24.30 -43.05
C LYS A 591 49.32 23.96 -42.09
N ASN A 592 49.59 22.68 -41.80
CA ASN A 592 50.70 22.24 -40.96
C ASN A 592 52.04 22.57 -41.65
N LYS A 593 52.15 22.31 -42.97
CA LYS A 593 53.35 22.62 -43.75
C LYS A 593 53.68 24.12 -43.76
N THR A 594 52.64 24.96 -43.84
CA THR A 594 52.80 26.43 -43.96
C THR A 594 52.69 27.15 -42.61
N LYS A 595 52.54 26.44 -41.49
CA LYS A 595 52.29 26.98 -40.15
C LYS A 595 53.34 28.01 -39.75
N SER A 596 54.65 27.69 -39.88
CA SER A 596 55.75 28.56 -39.46
C SER A 596 55.75 29.87 -40.24
N ASP A 597 55.58 29.83 -41.57
CA ASP A 597 55.44 31.04 -42.39
C ASP A 597 54.24 31.86 -42.06
N TYR A 598 53.09 31.20 -41.83
CA TYR A 598 51.85 31.86 -41.43
C TYR A 598 52.01 32.62 -40.10
N GLU A 599 52.50 31.93 -39.04
CA GLU A 599 52.66 32.50 -37.69
C GLU A 599 53.74 33.67 -37.72
N SER A 600 54.77 33.52 -38.51
CA SER A 600 55.73 34.58 -38.75
C SER A 600 55.12 35.80 -39.45
N GLY A 601 54.26 35.55 -40.46
CA GLY A 601 53.53 36.59 -41.16
C GLY A 601 52.57 37.34 -40.23
N VAL A 602 51.87 36.64 -39.36
CA VAL A 602 50.97 37.27 -38.34
C VAL A 602 51.81 38.07 -37.32
N LYS A 603 52.96 37.55 -36.86
CA LYS A 603 53.86 38.25 -35.94
C LYS A 603 54.34 39.55 -36.56
N SER A 604 54.89 39.51 -37.79
CA SER A 604 55.37 40.68 -38.50
C SER A 604 54.26 41.69 -38.82
N PHE A 605 53.01 41.23 -39.00
CA PHE A 605 51.84 42.12 -39.12
C PHE A 605 51.61 42.92 -37.84
N HIS A 606 51.65 42.27 -36.67
CA HIS A 606 51.43 42.94 -35.38
C HIS A 606 52.60 43.85 -34.97
N THR A 607 53.85 43.55 -35.41
CA THR A 607 55.03 44.46 -35.25
C THR A 607 55.07 45.59 -36.27
N ARG A 608 54.07 45.64 -37.20
CA ARG A 608 53.98 46.61 -38.30
C ARG A 608 55.09 46.51 -39.36
N GLU A 609 55.75 45.35 -39.46
CA GLU A 609 56.69 45.04 -40.49
C GLU A 609 55.97 44.49 -41.74
N PHE A 610 55.15 45.35 -42.37
CA PHE A 610 54.13 44.97 -43.38
C PHE A 610 54.76 44.32 -44.63
N SER A 611 55.96 44.79 -45.06
CA SER A 611 56.67 44.20 -46.22
C SER A 611 57.11 42.77 -45.96
N GLU A 612 57.63 42.51 -44.75
CA GLU A 612 58.03 41.15 -44.32
C GLU A 612 56.83 40.25 -44.14
N SER A 613 55.80 40.77 -43.44
CA SER A 613 54.51 40.08 -43.28
C SER A 613 53.95 39.62 -44.62
N LYS A 614 53.96 40.52 -45.64
CA LYS A 614 53.51 40.17 -46.98
C LYS A 614 54.33 39.02 -47.60
N SER A 615 55.63 39.07 -47.47
CA SER A 615 56.51 38.00 -48.01
C SER A 615 56.23 36.66 -47.45
N TYR A 616 55.97 36.56 -46.12
CA TYR A 616 55.57 35.32 -45.49
C TYR A 616 54.19 34.85 -45.97
N PHE A 617 53.16 35.72 -46.07
CA PHE A 617 51.84 35.33 -46.55
C PHE A 617 51.81 34.95 -48.03
N ASP A 618 52.66 35.60 -48.87
CA ASP A 618 52.84 35.21 -50.28
C ASP A 618 53.41 33.79 -50.42
N LYS A 619 54.27 33.34 -49.53
CA LYS A 619 54.81 31.95 -49.47
C LYS A 619 53.66 30.99 -49.10
N VAL A 620 52.83 31.34 -48.07
CA VAL A 620 51.71 30.51 -47.65
C VAL A 620 50.69 30.36 -48.78
N ILE A 621 50.29 31.45 -49.47
CA ILE A 621 49.33 31.39 -50.56
C ILE A 621 49.86 30.61 -51.78
N LYS A 622 51.13 30.61 -52.02
CA LYS A 622 51.76 29.80 -53.09
C LYS A 622 51.56 28.29 -52.85
N GLU A 623 51.73 27.87 -51.60
CA GLU A 623 51.58 26.46 -51.20
C GLU A 623 50.10 26.11 -50.95
N ASN A 624 49.35 27.01 -50.30
CA ASN A 624 47.94 26.80 -49.94
C ASN A 624 47.08 27.99 -50.39
N PRO A 625 46.68 28.04 -51.66
CA PRO A 625 45.85 29.13 -52.23
C PRO A 625 44.51 29.30 -51.52
N ASN A 626 43.97 28.27 -50.90
CA ASN A 626 42.64 28.26 -50.28
C ASN A 626 42.67 28.62 -48.78
N ASP A 627 43.82 29.06 -48.24
CA ASP A 627 43.92 29.49 -46.85
C ASP A 627 43.25 30.85 -46.65
N LYS A 628 42.00 30.84 -46.17
CA LYS A 628 41.18 32.03 -45.99
C LYS A 628 41.78 32.99 -44.97
N SER A 629 42.43 32.51 -43.91
CA SER A 629 43.09 33.36 -42.91
C SER A 629 44.21 34.14 -43.54
N THR A 630 45.05 33.52 -44.41
CA THR A 630 46.11 34.18 -45.12
C THR A 630 45.55 35.19 -46.13
N GLN A 631 44.50 34.82 -46.88
CA GLN A 631 43.83 35.78 -47.79
C GLN A 631 43.30 37.00 -47.05
N LEU A 632 42.74 36.85 -45.84
CA LEU A 632 42.30 37.93 -44.98
C LEU A 632 43.45 38.87 -44.62
N TYR A 633 44.59 38.36 -44.20
CA TYR A 633 45.75 39.16 -43.85
C TYR A 633 46.33 39.88 -45.08
N LEU A 634 46.40 39.26 -46.23
CA LEU A 634 46.81 39.94 -47.48
C LEU A 634 45.85 41.07 -47.84
N LYS A 635 44.53 40.91 -47.62
CA LYS A 635 43.55 41.96 -47.82
C LYS A 635 43.76 43.12 -46.83
N ARG A 636 44.03 42.82 -45.57
CA ARG A 636 44.34 43.81 -44.52
C ARG A 636 45.60 44.60 -44.87
N LEU A 637 46.64 43.94 -45.30
CA LEU A 637 47.91 44.58 -45.76
C LEU A 637 47.70 45.49 -46.94
N TYR A 638 46.87 45.10 -47.92
CA TYR A 638 46.48 45.92 -49.06
C TYR A 638 45.75 47.18 -48.60
N THR A 639 44.81 47.09 -47.67
CA THR A 639 44.07 48.22 -47.14
C THR A 639 44.96 49.21 -46.36
N VAL A 640 45.89 48.68 -45.58
CA VAL A 640 46.89 49.52 -44.88
C VAL A 640 47.81 50.24 -45.83
N ALA A 641 48.20 49.63 -46.97
CA ALA A 641 49.02 50.20 -47.98
C ALA A 641 48.29 51.26 -48.85
N ASN A 642 46.94 51.21 -48.96
CA ASN A 642 46.12 52.09 -49.78
C ASN A 642 44.93 52.68 -48.99
N PRO A 643 45.14 53.66 -48.11
CA PRO A 643 44.11 54.17 -47.16
C PRO A 643 42.99 54.95 -47.81
N VAL A 644 43.00 55.22 -49.12
CA VAL A 644 42.01 56.11 -49.81
C VAL A 644 40.73 55.39 -50.23
N THR A 645 40.60 54.07 -50.05
CA THR A 645 39.44 53.25 -50.48
C THR A 645 38.65 52.68 -49.31
N ILE A 646 38.29 53.51 -48.31
CA ILE A 646 37.43 53.10 -47.22
C ILE A 646 35.98 53.27 -47.65
N ASN A 647 35.39 52.30 -48.31
CA ASN A 647 33.93 52.21 -48.46
C ASN A 647 33.32 51.57 -47.18
N LYS A 648 32.06 51.84 -46.84
CA LYS A 648 31.35 51.39 -45.64
C LYS A 648 31.29 49.88 -45.38
N ASP A 649 31.89 49.08 -46.23
CA ASP A 649 32.07 47.61 -46.05
C ASP A 649 33.34 47.25 -45.30
N SER A 650 34.08 48.21 -44.75
CA SER A 650 35.36 47.99 -44.06
C SER A 650 35.22 47.36 -42.66
N ASP A 651 34.05 47.36 -42.08
CA ASP A 651 33.77 46.74 -40.75
C ASP A 651 33.95 45.19 -40.74
N SER A 652 34.02 44.57 -41.92
CA SER A 652 34.26 43.13 -42.07
C SER A 652 35.77 42.75 -42.20
N ILE A 653 36.66 43.74 -42.33
CA ILE A 653 38.09 43.54 -42.59
C ILE A 653 38.91 43.60 -41.32
N PHE A 654 38.48 44.43 -40.40
CA PHE A 654 39.07 44.54 -39.05
C PHE A 654 38.08 43.96 -38.03
N PRO A 655 38.60 43.32 -36.96
CA PRO A 655 37.69 42.96 -35.85
C PRO A 655 36.99 44.24 -35.38
N PRO A 656 35.68 44.25 -35.00
CA PRO A 656 34.81 45.42 -34.82
C PRO A 656 35.30 46.52 -33.87
N ASP A 657 36.44 46.44 -33.27
CA ASP A 657 36.95 47.36 -32.25
C ASP A 657 38.27 48.03 -32.56
N GLU A 658 38.87 47.90 -33.81
CA GLU A 658 40.07 48.67 -34.16
C GLU A 658 39.83 50.06 -34.77
N THR A 659 38.58 50.46 -34.97
CA THR A 659 38.21 51.81 -35.44
C THR A 659 37.72 52.70 -34.31
N THR A 660 38.51 52.94 -33.28
CA THR A 660 38.33 54.13 -32.46
C THR A 660 39.31 55.21 -32.92
N HIS A 661 38.78 56.20 -33.63
CA HIS A 661 39.45 57.48 -33.77
C HIS A 661 39.91 58.01 -32.40
N PRO A 662 41.11 58.54 -32.27
CA PRO A 662 41.49 59.36 -31.13
C PRO A 662 40.81 60.69 -31.34
N ASN A 663 39.75 61.00 -30.56
CA ASN A 663 39.13 62.29 -30.32
C ASN A 663 37.58 62.13 -30.32
N GLU A 664 37.03 61.84 -29.16
CA GLU A 664 36.05 62.65 -28.42
C GLU A 664 35.82 61.95 -27.06
#